data_fc0f6edec4c796c0b8e59ecd0603f716
#
_entry.id   fc0f6edec4c796c0b8e59ecd0603f716
#
_cell.length_a   1.000
_cell.length_b   1.000
_cell.length_c   1.000
_cell.angle_alpha   90.00
_cell.angle_beta   90.00
_cell.angle_gamma   90.00
#
_symmetry.space_group_name_H-M   'P 1'
#
loop_
_entity.id
_entity.type
_entity.pdbx_description
1 polymer ?
#
loop_
_entity_poly.entity_id
_entity_poly.type
_entity_poly.pdbx_seq_one_letter_code
_entity_poly.pdbx_strand_id
1 'polypeptide(L)'
;MAVIAKVAVQAATYAIDKAYDYLLPEEVGGQAGCRGLVPFGRGNRLTEAMILSLHQAVPDKPLKAVRSLLDEEPVITERELRLALWMTRRYFCTFYDALRTVLPAAVWYHYRETWSLAQPPLVPTRQEAAVCHLLQDGPLTTDKLRQALGDDVEPLLRRMAKSGALHCKKEQSRKVRDKVVLFARLAVPAEEALALAGKSQRRREAVTFLAQNGETALHDVTYFTGVSRQTLNALEKLGAVAYREQEEYRISEKQYTVKAEELTLNDQQQRVCDTLLAQVRTETPGVTLLRGVTGSGKTVVYIRLAQELLKIGRSVMILVPEIALTPQMMARFTAYFGREVALLHSGLRMTERYDQFKRLRRGEAHIVLGTRSAVFAPLENLGLIIMDEEQEGSYQSENAPCYHARDVAKYRCAAEGARLLLGSATPTVETFYHAQQGEYDLLELTERYNRRALPEVRIADLRQELRAGNSTVISRPLQEELAKNIAAGEQSILFLNRRGSSRQLLCPQCGYVPECPRCSVYLTYHSANDRLMCHYCGYSHAAPTVCPECGGTLKHIGFGTQRVEEELHELFPGVEVLRMDADTVSVGHEALLKEFEERQIPILLGTQMVAKGLDFANVTLVGVLSADLSLYVDHYRAAERTFNLLTQVVGRAGRGDKAGRAVIQTYTPENDVIQAAAAQDYQGFYDAEIALRRLRQDPPFADQFTVTVTGPEETPVRRAIELLRQGIGNAAKKPPYDTLGIQVIGPAPAPVVKVNGVYRYRLLVLGKNTAPVRELLAGFMRAFVQRPENRRLHIYTDCDKMD
;
A
#
# COMPACT_ATOMS: atom_id res chain seq x y z
N MET A 1 -32.48 -23.14 25.28
CA MET A 1 -31.75 -22.96 23.97
C MET A 1 -30.40 -22.41 24.30
N ALA A 2 -29.33 -22.94 23.72
CA ALA A 2 -27.98 -22.41 23.94
C ALA A 2 -27.65 -21.33 22.90
N VAL A 3 -26.87 -20.33 23.30
CA VAL A 3 -26.33 -19.34 22.37
C VAL A 3 -25.14 -19.97 21.66
N ILE A 4 -25.20 -20.01 20.31
CA ILE A 4 -24.13 -20.52 19.44
C ILE A 4 -23.49 -19.36 18.73
N ALA A 5 -22.15 -19.23 18.85
CA ALA A 5 -21.33 -18.28 18.13
C ALA A 5 -20.74 -18.94 16.89
N LYS A 6 -20.99 -18.38 15.71
CA LYS A 6 -20.21 -18.68 14.51
C LYS A 6 -18.93 -17.88 14.54
N VAL A 7 -17.79 -18.55 14.46
CA VAL A 7 -16.50 -17.90 14.59
C VAL A 7 -15.56 -18.21 13.42
N ALA A 8 -14.75 -17.23 13.04
CA ALA A 8 -13.57 -17.43 12.20
C ALA A 8 -12.34 -17.62 13.11
N VAL A 9 -11.53 -18.62 12.81
CA VAL A 9 -10.42 -19.04 13.68
C VAL A 9 -9.08 -18.68 13.06
N GLN A 10 -8.21 -18.01 13.79
CA GLN A 10 -6.88 -17.55 13.31
C GLN A 10 -6.01 -18.70 12.80
N ALA A 11 -6.08 -19.88 13.41
CA ALA A 11 -5.26 -21.03 13.05
C ALA A 11 -5.80 -21.81 11.83
N ALA A 12 -6.91 -21.38 11.21
CA ALA A 12 -7.44 -22.01 10.02
C ALA A 12 -6.54 -21.69 8.81
N THR A 13 -6.12 -22.74 8.09
CA THR A 13 -5.46 -22.61 6.78
C THR A 13 -6.52 -22.48 5.70
N TYR A 14 -6.16 -22.00 4.53
CA TYR A 14 -7.09 -21.79 3.40
C TYR A 14 -7.96 -23.03 3.09
N ALA A 15 -7.42 -24.24 3.25
CA ALA A 15 -8.15 -25.49 3.00
C ALA A 15 -9.29 -25.79 3.99
N ILE A 16 -9.19 -25.27 5.22
CA ILE A 16 -10.14 -25.51 6.31
C ILE A 16 -10.77 -24.21 6.81
N ASP A 17 -10.59 -23.11 6.08
CA ASP A 17 -11.17 -21.82 6.44
C ASP A 17 -12.67 -21.81 6.17
N LYS A 18 -13.42 -21.84 7.27
CA LYS A 18 -14.88 -21.76 7.31
C LYS A 18 -15.32 -21.19 8.65
N ALA A 19 -16.56 -20.80 8.75
CA ALA A 19 -17.18 -20.51 10.04
C ALA A 19 -17.34 -21.79 10.85
N TYR A 20 -16.95 -21.77 12.13
CA TYR A 20 -17.07 -22.85 13.09
C TYR A 20 -18.07 -22.48 14.17
N ASP A 21 -18.88 -23.44 14.60
CA ASP A 21 -19.86 -23.24 15.65
C ASP A 21 -19.26 -23.58 17.02
N TYR A 22 -19.43 -22.67 17.97
CA TYR A 22 -19.02 -22.81 19.38
C TYR A 22 -20.17 -22.42 20.31
N LEU A 23 -20.27 -23.05 21.45
CA LEU A 23 -21.14 -22.58 22.52
C LEU A 23 -20.59 -21.27 23.09
N LEU A 24 -21.45 -20.28 23.28
CA LEU A 24 -21.14 -19.07 24.02
C LEU A 24 -21.80 -19.11 25.40
N PRO A 25 -21.03 -19.37 26.47
CA PRO A 25 -21.57 -19.37 27.82
C PRO A 25 -22.10 -17.98 28.20
N GLU A 26 -23.19 -17.89 28.91
CA GLU A 26 -23.77 -16.61 29.39
C GLU A 26 -22.78 -15.82 30.25
N GLU A 27 -21.96 -16.50 31.03
CA GLU A 27 -20.90 -15.89 31.85
C GLU A 27 -19.80 -15.19 31.03
N VAL A 28 -19.57 -15.68 29.82
CA VAL A 28 -18.55 -15.09 28.88
C VAL A 28 -19.10 -13.89 28.15
N GLY A 29 -20.40 -13.93 27.82
CA GLY A 29 -21.05 -12.87 27.03
C GLY A 29 -20.48 -12.75 25.63
N GLY A 30 -20.70 -11.61 25.00
CA GLY A 30 -20.08 -11.23 23.72
C GLY A 30 -21.08 -10.93 22.62
N GLN A 31 -20.56 -10.26 21.59
CA GLN A 31 -21.33 -9.82 20.42
C GLN A 31 -20.58 -10.18 19.13
N ALA A 32 -21.27 -10.13 18.01
CA ALA A 32 -20.61 -10.21 16.72
C ALA A 32 -19.58 -9.05 16.58
N GLY A 33 -18.40 -9.38 16.08
CA GLY A 33 -17.30 -8.42 16.01
C GLY A 33 -16.37 -8.39 17.22
N CYS A 34 -16.67 -9.13 18.30
CA CYS A 34 -15.72 -9.36 19.39
C CYS A 34 -14.80 -10.54 19.07
N ARG A 35 -13.56 -10.46 19.56
CA ARG A 35 -12.62 -11.58 19.52
C ARG A 35 -12.69 -12.39 20.81
N GLY A 36 -12.45 -13.67 20.68
CA GLY A 36 -12.40 -14.58 21.83
C GLY A 36 -11.33 -15.66 21.66
N LEU A 37 -11.07 -16.40 22.72
CA LEU A 37 -10.22 -17.59 22.70
C LEU A 37 -11.07 -18.84 22.60
N VAL A 38 -10.75 -19.68 21.61
CA VAL A 38 -11.46 -20.93 21.36
C VAL A 38 -10.49 -22.12 21.30
N PRO A 39 -10.86 -23.31 21.80
CA PRO A 39 -10.07 -24.52 21.63
C PRO A 39 -10.22 -25.06 20.21
N PHE A 40 -9.15 -25.09 19.42
CA PHE A 40 -9.14 -25.50 18.02
C PHE A 40 -8.26 -26.72 17.75
N GLY A 41 -8.64 -27.50 16.73
CA GLY A 41 -7.92 -28.71 16.30
C GLY A 41 -8.07 -29.90 17.26
N ARG A 42 -7.33 -30.99 16.95
CA ARG A 42 -7.35 -32.25 17.76
C ARG A 42 -6.75 -32.08 19.15
N GLY A 43 -5.77 -31.17 19.27
CA GLY A 43 -5.08 -30.88 20.54
C GLY A 43 -5.74 -29.80 21.40
N ASN A 44 -6.94 -29.33 21.08
CA ASN A 44 -7.65 -28.25 21.80
C ASN A 44 -6.79 -27.03 22.14
N ARG A 45 -5.84 -26.66 21.26
CA ARG A 45 -5.00 -25.49 21.46
C ARG A 45 -5.86 -24.23 21.43
N LEU A 46 -5.76 -23.43 22.47
CA LEU A 46 -6.42 -22.13 22.49
C LEU A 46 -5.86 -21.25 21.40
N THR A 47 -6.74 -20.70 20.60
CA THR A 47 -6.42 -19.79 19.50
C THR A 47 -7.42 -18.66 19.45
N GLU A 48 -7.00 -17.54 18.90
CA GLU A 48 -7.87 -16.39 18.71
C GLU A 48 -8.90 -16.67 17.62
N ALA A 49 -10.12 -16.22 17.87
CA ALA A 49 -11.22 -16.31 16.91
C ALA A 49 -12.07 -15.05 16.94
N MET A 50 -12.65 -14.68 15.80
CA MET A 50 -13.58 -13.58 15.66
C MET A 50 -15.01 -14.11 15.64
N ILE A 51 -15.89 -13.57 16.48
CA ILE A 51 -17.32 -13.89 16.46
C ILE A 51 -17.95 -13.18 15.24
N LEU A 52 -18.52 -13.98 14.34
CA LEU A 52 -19.14 -13.50 13.09
C LEU A 52 -20.62 -13.21 13.27
N SER A 53 -21.32 -14.11 13.98
CA SER A 53 -22.75 -14.01 14.28
C SER A 53 -23.11 -14.87 15.48
N LEU A 54 -24.23 -14.54 16.11
CA LEU A 54 -24.81 -15.30 17.20
C LEU A 54 -26.21 -15.77 16.81
N HIS A 55 -26.59 -16.98 17.23
CA HIS A 55 -27.94 -17.50 17.06
C HIS A 55 -28.30 -18.44 18.22
N GLN A 56 -29.57 -18.58 18.51
CA GLN A 56 -30.07 -19.50 19.51
C GLN A 56 -30.50 -20.81 18.84
N ALA A 57 -29.93 -21.92 19.28
CA ALA A 57 -30.31 -23.24 18.79
C ALA A 57 -30.04 -24.35 19.85
N VAL A 58 -30.58 -25.50 19.60
CA VAL A 58 -30.18 -26.72 20.29
C VAL A 58 -29.12 -27.40 19.42
N PRO A 59 -27.88 -27.57 19.90
CA PRO A 59 -26.83 -28.15 19.08
C PRO A 59 -27.09 -29.64 18.81
N ASP A 60 -27.03 -30.06 17.55
CA ASP A 60 -27.15 -31.47 17.14
C ASP A 60 -25.99 -32.35 17.60
N LYS A 61 -24.86 -31.74 17.96
CA LYS A 61 -23.61 -32.38 18.37
C LYS A 61 -22.99 -31.58 19.53
N PRO A 62 -22.21 -32.26 20.43
CA PRO A 62 -21.44 -31.53 21.41
C PRO A 62 -20.54 -30.48 20.80
N LEU A 63 -20.78 -29.22 21.10
CA LEU A 63 -19.94 -28.07 20.62
C LEU A 63 -18.91 -27.74 21.70
N LYS A 64 -17.72 -27.32 21.28
CA LYS A 64 -16.73 -26.70 22.16
C LYS A 64 -17.21 -25.29 22.54
N ALA A 65 -16.81 -24.82 23.72
CA ALA A 65 -17.20 -23.50 24.20
C ALA A 65 -16.13 -22.45 23.94
N VAL A 66 -16.55 -21.19 23.72
CA VAL A 66 -15.69 -20.01 23.78
C VAL A 66 -15.16 -19.91 25.22
N ARG A 67 -13.86 -19.80 25.38
CA ARG A 67 -13.20 -19.85 26.70
C ARG A 67 -13.24 -18.49 27.41
N SER A 68 -12.98 -17.42 26.68
CA SER A 68 -13.00 -16.05 27.19
C SER A 68 -13.10 -15.08 26.02
N LEU A 69 -13.59 -13.87 26.26
CA LEU A 69 -13.48 -12.77 25.31
C LEU A 69 -12.13 -12.06 25.47
N LEU A 70 -11.71 -11.43 24.38
CA LEU A 70 -10.54 -10.58 24.29
C LEU A 70 -10.93 -9.10 24.27
N ASP A 71 -12.15 -8.81 23.84
CA ASP A 71 -12.68 -7.46 23.69
C ASP A 71 -13.99 -7.35 24.47
N GLU A 72 -14.15 -6.25 25.19
CA GLU A 72 -15.39 -5.91 25.90
C GLU A 72 -16.46 -5.40 24.91
N GLU A 73 -16.02 -4.70 23.86
CA GLU A 73 -16.86 -4.17 22.79
C GLU A 73 -16.40 -4.70 21.43
N PRO A 74 -17.29 -4.74 20.42
CA PRO A 74 -16.92 -5.14 19.06
C PRO A 74 -15.79 -4.29 18.48
N VAL A 75 -14.70 -4.91 18.05
CA VAL A 75 -13.57 -4.23 17.39
C VAL A 75 -13.82 -4.00 15.92
N ILE A 76 -14.84 -4.64 15.35
CA ILE A 76 -15.21 -4.58 13.95
C ILE A 76 -16.74 -4.51 13.83
N THR A 77 -17.22 -3.70 12.92
CA THR A 77 -18.64 -3.54 12.63
C THR A 77 -19.15 -4.64 11.71
N GLU A 78 -20.47 -4.83 11.64
CA GLU A 78 -21.07 -5.77 10.69
C GLU A 78 -20.72 -5.45 9.23
N ARG A 79 -20.65 -4.16 8.89
CA ARG A 79 -20.26 -3.68 7.56
C ARG A 79 -18.85 -4.11 7.21
N GLU A 80 -17.89 -3.96 8.12
CA GLU A 80 -16.51 -4.38 7.95
C GLU A 80 -16.38 -5.91 7.91
N LEU A 81 -17.19 -6.65 8.67
CA LEU A 81 -17.27 -8.12 8.59
C LEU A 81 -17.74 -8.57 7.21
N ARG A 82 -18.75 -7.92 6.62
CA ARG A 82 -19.21 -8.20 5.26
C ARG A 82 -18.13 -7.90 4.21
N LEU A 83 -17.38 -6.80 4.39
CA LEU A 83 -16.23 -6.47 3.54
C LEU A 83 -15.15 -7.55 3.62
N ALA A 84 -14.78 -8.00 4.82
CA ALA A 84 -13.80 -9.05 5.00
C ALA A 84 -14.26 -10.37 4.34
N LEU A 85 -15.54 -10.72 4.46
CA LEU A 85 -16.11 -11.90 3.80
C LEU A 85 -16.09 -11.78 2.27
N TRP A 86 -16.36 -10.60 1.72
CA TRP A 86 -16.24 -10.34 0.28
C TRP A 86 -14.77 -10.48 -0.16
N MET A 87 -13.81 -9.98 0.62
CA MET A 87 -12.38 -10.10 0.31
C MET A 87 -11.90 -11.55 0.23
N THR A 88 -12.38 -12.46 1.09
CA THR A 88 -11.99 -13.88 1.02
C THR A 88 -12.35 -14.51 -0.31
N ARG A 89 -13.53 -14.15 -0.85
CA ARG A 89 -14.03 -14.67 -2.13
C ARG A 89 -13.36 -14.00 -3.33
N ARG A 90 -12.90 -12.75 -3.17
CA ARG A 90 -12.31 -11.96 -4.26
C ARG A 90 -10.82 -12.25 -4.40
N TYR A 91 -10.09 -12.44 -3.30
CA TYR A 91 -8.62 -12.44 -3.25
C TYR A 91 -8.01 -13.75 -2.74
N PHE A 92 -8.76 -14.85 -2.70
CA PHE A 92 -8.29 -16.19 -2.32
C PHE A 92 -7.51 -16.22 -0.99
N CYS A 93 -7.93 -15.47 -0.01
CA CYS A 93 -7.31 -15.40 1.32
C CYS A 93 -8.20 -16.03 2.39
N THR A 94 -7.65 -16.31 3.58
CA THR A 94 -8.45 -16.71 4.72
C THR A 94 -9.27 -15.53 5.25
N PHE A 95 -10.35 -15.83 5.95
CA PHE A 95 -11.15 -14.77 6.57
C PHE A 95 -10.31 -13.96 7.58
N TYR A 96 -9.39 -14.63 8.28
CA TYR A 96 -8.54 -13.97 9.25
C TYR A 96 -7.50 -13.06 8.61
N ASP A 97 -6.99 -13.41 7.42
CA ASP A 97 -6.11 -12.53 6.63
C ASP A 97 -6.86 -11.27 6.16
N ALA A 98 -8.11 -11.45 5.72
CA ALA A 98 -8.98 -10.32 5.36
C ALA A 98 -9.24 -9.41 6.57
N LEU A 99 -9.57 -9.97 7.74
CA LEU A 99 -9.75 -9.19 8.98
C LEU A 99 -8.50 -8.39 9.37
N ARG A 100 -7.32 -9.02 9.27
CA ARG A 100 -6.05 -8.35 9.56
C ARG A 100 -5.74 -7.20 8.60
N THR A 101 -6.29 -7.27 7.41
CA THR A 101 -6.14 -6.21 6.40
C THR A 101 -7.10 -5.05 6.66
N VAL A 102 -8.33 -5.36 7.05
CA VAL A 102 -9.38 -4.37 7.35
C VAL A 102 -9.07 -3.62 8.65
N LEU A 103 -8.60 -4.31 9.69
CA LEU A 103 -8.33 -3.70 10.97
C LEU A 103 -6.89 -3.19 11.09
N PRO A 104 -6.65 -2.03 11.72
CA PRO A 104 -5.29 -1.54 11.93
C PRO A 104 -4.47 -2.49 12.83
N ALA A 105 -3.18 -2.57 12.55
CA ALA A 105 -2.26 -3.45 13.27
C ALA A 105 -2.23 -3.21 14.79
N ALA A 106 -2.58 -2.02 15.24
CA ALA A 106 -2.63 -1.63 16.64
C ALA A 106 -3.75 -2.31 17.45
N VAL A 107 -4.82 -2.73 16.77
CA VAL A 107 -5.95 -3.43 17.42
C VAL A 107 -5.56 -4.86 17.84
N TRP A 108 -4.59 -5.47 17.15
CA TRP A 108 -4.20 -6.83 17.39
C TRP A 108 -3.36 -6.99 18.67
N TYR A 109 -3.64 -8.06 19.45
CA TYR A 109 -2.87 -8.38 20.62
C TYR A 109 -1.52 -9.00 20.25
N HIS A 110 -0.51 -8.70 21.06
CA HIS A 110 0.72 -9.46 21.12
C HIS A 110 0.65 -10.42 22.29
N TYR A 111 0.94 -11.67 22.02
CA TYR A 111 1.20 -12.64 23.07
C TYR A 111 2.68 -12.55 23.43
N ARG A 112 2.97 -12.09 24.62
CA ARG A 112 4.32 -12.10 25.18
C ARG A 112 4.50 -13.38 25.97
N GLU A 113 5.35 -14.27 25.47
CA GLU A 113 5.73 -15.47 26.21
C GLU A 113 6.89 -15.10 27.13
N THR A 114 6.69 -15.23 28.44
CA THR A 114 7.70 -15.03 29.48
C THR A 114 8.02 -16.40 30.07
N TRP A 115 9.30 -16.69 30.10
CA TRP A 115 9.82 -17.97 30.56
C TRP A 115 10.48 -17.78 31.91
N SER A 116 10.22 -18.74 32.83
CA SER A 116 10.83 -18.81 34.15
C SER A 116 11.31 -20.23 34.42
N LEU A 117 12.34 -20.38 35.23
CA LEU A 117 12.83 -21.67 35.71
C LEU A 117 11.76 -22.30 36.59
N ALA A 118 11.48 -23.60 36.39
CA ALA A 118 10.64 -24.41 37.23
C ALA A 118 11.47 -25.49 37.91
N GLN A 119 11.91 -26.50 37.18
CA GLN A 119 12.79 -27.55 37.68
C GLN A 119 13.96 -27.75 36.72
N PRO A 120 15.14 -27.22 37.03
CA PRO A 120 16.31 -27.37 36.16
C PRO A 120 16.61 -28.82 35.86
N PRO A 121 17.00 -29.21 34.64
CA PRO A 121 17.35 -30.57 34.33
C PRO A 121 18.63 -30.99 35.08
N LEU A 122 18.64 -32.23 35.56
CA LEU A 122 19.75 -32.79 36.36
C LEU A 122 21.07 -32.83 35.59
N VAL A 123 20.99 -33.04 34.25
CA VAL A 123 22.13 -33.04 33.36
C VAL A 123 21.76 -32.20 32.15
N PRO A 124 21.96 -30.87 32.20
CA PRO A 124 21.58 -30.01 31.08
C PRO A 124 22.61 -30.12 29.94
N THR A 125 22.15 -30.08 28.71
CA THR A 125 23.00 -29.82 27.55
C THR A 125 23.59 -28.41 27.63
N ARG A 126 24.65 -28.11 26.87
CA ARG A 126 25.27 -26.79 26.84
C ARG A 126 24.25 -25.67 26.53
N GLN A 127 23.30 -25.92 25.64
CA GLN A 127 22.26 -24.94 25.28
C GLN A 127 21.21 -24.79 26.41
N GLU A 128 20.81 -25.88 27.03
CA GLU A 128 19.87 -25.83 28.17
C GLU A 128 20.50 -25.14 29.39
N ALA A 129 21.79 -25.37 29.65
CA ALA A 129 22.53 -24.70 30.72
C ALA A 129 22.57 -23.17 30.47
N ALA A 130 22.78 -22.74 29.22
CA ALA A 130 22.79 -21.32 28.85
C ALA A 130 21.41 -20.66 29.08
N VAL A 131 20.31 -21.35 28.73
CA VAL A 131 18.94 -20.88 29.02
C VAL A 131 18.70 -20.81 30.52
N CYS A 132 19.08 -21.85 31.29
CA CYS A 132 18.93 -21.88 32.74
C CYS A 132 19.69 -20.72 33.40
N HIS A 133 20.92 -20.48 32.98
CA HIS A 133 21.77 -19.40 33.51
C HIS A 133 21.11 -18.01 33.31
N LEU A 134 20.59 -17.73 32.11
CA LEU A 134 19.92 -16.45 31.83
C LEU A 134 18.62 -16.28 32.62
N LEU A 135 17.94 -17.35 32.98
CA LEU A 135 16.69 -17.31 33.74
C LEU A 135 16.88 -17.36 35.26
N GLN A 136 18.14 -17.47 35.78
CA GLN A 136 18.44 -17.43 37.21
C GLN A 136 18.13 -16.06 37.82
N ASP A 137 18.36 -14.97 37.07
CA ASP A 137 18.15 -13.59 37.53
C ASP A 137 16.67 -13.17 37.42
N GLY A 138 15.80 -14.04 36.93
CA GLY A 138 14.36 -13.79 36.80
C GLY A 138 13.76 -14.17 35.46
N PRO A 139 12.44 -13.98 35.32
CA PRO A 139 11.75 -14.33 34.08
C PRO A 139 12.17 -13.46 32.90
N LEU A 140 12.42 -14.08 31.74
CA LEU A 140 12.77 -13.40 30.50
C LEU A 140 11.75 -13.71 29.39
N THR A 141 11.59 -12.76 28.47
CA THR A 141 10.75 -12.93 27.30
C THR A 141 11.45 -13.72 26.21
N THR A 142 10.68 -14.38 25.32
CA THR A 142 11.22 -15.09 24.16
C THR A 142 12.16 -14.22 23.34
N ASP A 143 11.83 -12.93 23.13
CA ASP A 143 12.66 -12.01 22.36
C ASP A 143 14.02 -11.73 23.00
N LYS A 144 14.06 -11.56 24.33
CA LYS A 144 15.33 -11.38 25.06
C LYS A 144 16.20 -12.64 25.00
N LEU A 145 15.57 -13.83 25.11
CA LEU A 145 16.29 -15.10 25.00
C LEU A 145 16.80 -15.33 23.58
N ARG A 146 16.02 -14.95 22.57
CA ARG A 146 16.46 -14.99 21.16
C ARG A 146 17.62 -14.04 20.88
N GLN A 147 17.58 -12.84 21.43
CA GLN A 147 18.68 -11.87 21.30
C GLN A 147 19.98 -12.38 21.94
N ALA A 148 19.90 -13.12 23.03
CA ALA A 148 21.06 -13.65 23.75
C ALA A 148 21.60 -14.97 23.19
N LEU A 149 20.74 -15.84 22.65
CA LEU A 149 21.08 -17.24 22.28
C LEU A 149 20.86 -17.58 20.80
N GLY A 150 20.33 -16.64 20.01
CA GLY A 150 20.06 -16.81 18.58
C GLY A 150 18.63 -17.25 18.28
N ASP A 151 18.28 -17.24 16.98
CA ASP A 151 16.89 -17.46 16.50
C ASP A 151 16.38 -18.88 16.73
N ASP A 152 17.27 -19.88 16.88
CA ASP A 152 16.91 -21.29 17.09
C ASP A 152 16.55 -21.63 18.55
N VAL A 153 16.47 -20.65 19.45
CA VAL A 153 16.19 -20.90 20.87
C VAL A 153 14.75 -21.36 21.14
N GLU A 154 13.80 -20.98 20.31
CA GLU A 154 12.38 -21.23 20.56
C GLU A 154 12.00 -22.75 20.60
N PRO A 155 12.47 -23.61 19.67
CA PRO A 155 12.26 -25.05 19.79
C PRO A 155 12.84 -25.65 21.07
N LEU A 156 13.98 -25.13 21.54
CA LEU A 156 14.62 -25.53 22.79
C LEU A 156 13.75 -25.17 24.01
N LEU A 157 13.27 -23.92 24.09
CA LEU A 157 12.40 -23.47 25.18
C LEU A 157 11.11 -24.30 25.26
N ARG A 158 10.50 -24.62 24.12
CA ARG A 158 9.30 -25.48 24.07
C ARG A 158 9.58 -26.90 24.53
N ARG A 159 10.73 -27.46 24.21
CA ARG A 159 11.17 -28.78 24.67
C ARG A 159 11.41 -28.79 26.17
N MET A 160 12.11 -27.78 26.70
CA MET A 160 12.35 -27.61 28.14
C MET A 160 11.06 -27.37 28.93
N ALA A 161 10.08 -26.69 28.34
CA ALA A 161 8.75 -26.56 29.00
C ALA A 161 7.98 -27.87 29.01
N LYS A 162 8.08 -28.69 27.95
CA LYS A 162 7.45 -30.04 27.95
C LYS A 162 8.06 -30.98 28.96
N SER A 163 9.35 -30.87 29.26
CA SER A 163 10.03 -31.66 30.27
C SER A 163 9.80 -31.14 31.70
N GLY A 164 9.07 -30.01 31.88
CA GLY A 164 8.83 -29.40 33.19
C GLY A 164 10.00 -28.51 33.67
N ALA A 165 11.06 -28.33 32.89
CA ALA A 165 12.21 -27.55 33.29
C ALA A 165 11.90 -26.03 33.29
N LEU A 166 11.02 -25.58 32.43
CA LEU A 166 10.60 -24.19 32.32
C LEU A 166 9.08 -24.05 32.46
N HIS A 167 8.65 -22.96 33.06
CA HIS A 167 7.29 -22.51 33.05
C HIS A 167 7.13 -21.36 32.03
N CYS A 168 6.18 -21.49 31.12
CA CYS A 168 5.85 -20.45 30.16
C CYS A 168 4.59 -19.72 30.60
N LYS A 169 4.70 -18.46 30.95
CA LYS A 169 3.58 -17.56 31.18
C LYS A 169 3.30 -16.76 29.89
N LYS A 170 2.09 -16.93 29.37
CA LYS A 170 1.65 -16.14 28.21
C LYS A 170 0.87 -14.94 28.73
N GLU A 171 1.46 -13.77 28.54
CA GLU A 171 0.79 -12.51 28.83
C GLU A 171 0.29 -11.90 27.53
N GLN A 172 -0.94 -11.44 27.58
CA GLN A 172 -1.59 -10.78 26.49
C GLN A 172 -1.51 -9.27 26.71
N SER A 173 -0.97 -8.55 25.74
CA SER A 173 -0.95 -7.09 25.78
C SER A 173 -1.38 -6.50 24.45
N ARG A 174 -2.14 -5.41 24.49
CA ARG A 174 -2.42 -4.64 23.26
C ARG A 174 -1.12 -4.05 22.75
N LYS A 175 -0.93 -4.05 21.42
CA LYS A 175 0.23 -3.42 20.76
C LYS A 175 0.36 -1.95 21.12
N VAL A 176 -0.75 -1.27 21.27
CA VAL A 176 -0.84 0.15 21.55
C VAL A 176 -1.78 0.37 22.71
N ARG A 177 -1.32 1.17 23.68
CA ARG A 177 -2.17 1.68 24.77
C ARG A 177 -2.57 3.11 24.45
N ASP A 178 -3.73 3.52 24.94
CA ASP A 178 -4.19 4.88 24.85
C ASP A 178 -3.23 5.80 25.59
N LYS A 179 -2.99 7.00 25.05
CA LYS A 179 -2.28 8.04 25.77
C LYS A 179 -3.28 8.68 26.72
N VAL A 180 -3.07 8.47 28.00
CA VAL A 180 -3.91 9.04 29.05
C VAL A 180 -3.11 10.16 29.72
N VAL A 181 -3.72 11.32 29.81
CA VAL A 181 -3.22 12.46 30.57
C VAL A 181 -4.09 12.59 31.82
N LEU A 182 -3.43 12.67 32.97
CA LEU A 182 -4.11 12.92 34.24
C LEU A 182 -4.36 14.41 34.39
N PHE A 183 -5.61 14.76 34.60
CA PHE A 183 -6.04 16.12 34.99
C PHE A 183 -6.29 16.15 36.49
N ALA A 184 -5.83 17.19 37.14
CA ALA A 184 -6.08 17.46 38.54
C ALA A 184 -7.15 18.55 38.67
N ARG A 185 -8.13 18.33 39.56
CA ARG A 185 -9.11 19.35 39.95
C ARG A 185 -9.29 19.34 41.43
N LEU A 186 -9.82 20.44 42.01
CA LEU A 186 -10.26 20.42 43.40
C LEU A 186 -11.42 19.44 43.57
N ALA A 187 -11.36 18.59 44.59
CA ALA A 187 -12.41 17.65 44.95
C ALA A 187 -13.48 18.30 45.85
N VAL A 188 -13.08 19.35 46.54
CA VAL A 188 -13.91 20.13 47.52
C VAL A 188 -13.73 21.63 47.25
N PRO A 189 -14.59 22.51 47.80
CA PRO A 189 -14.42 23.99 47.68
C PRO A 189 -13.03 24.43 48.08
N ALA A 190 -12.54 25.52 47.46
CA ALA A 190 -11.17 25.99 47.62
C ALA A 190 -10.73 26.26 49.09
N GLU A 191 -11.65 26.78 49.89
CA GLU A 191 -11.40 27.05 51.33
C GLU A 191 -11.16 25.72 52.10
N GLU A 192 -11.94 24.72 51.84
CA GLU A 192 -11.83 23.41 52.43
C GLU A 192 -10.57 22.69 51.95
N ALA A 193 -10.27 22.77 50.65
CA ALA A 193 -9.04 22.24 50.10
C ALA A 193 -7.78 22.87 50.71
N LEU A 194 -7.82 24.18 50.97
CA LEU A 194 -6.74 24.89 51.67
C LEU A 194 -6.59 24.47 53.11
N ALA A 195 -7.70 24.16 53.79
CA ALA A 195 -7.68 23.63 55.16
C ALA A 195 -7.06 22.21 55.17
N LEU A 196 -7.40 21.32 54.20
CA LEU A 196 -6.85 19.98 54.04
C LEU A 196 -5.36 20.04 53.67
N ALA A 197 -4.90 21.03 52.93
CA ALA A 197 -3.54 21.24 52.57
C ALA A 197 -2.62 21.54 53.80
N GLY A 198 -3.21 22.00 54.88
CA GLY A 198 -2.53 22.31 56.15
C GLY A 198 -1.51 23.46 56.02
N LYS A 199 -0.42 23.38 56.79
CA LYS A 199 0.64 24.40 56.81
C LYS A 199 1.68 24.25 55.69
N SER A 200 1.58 23.25 54.85
CA SER A 200 2.53 23.02 53.75
C SER A 200 2.38 24.05 52.65
N GLN A 201 3.36 24.92 52.48
CA GLN A 201 3.33 25.98 51.46
C GLN A 201 3.12 25.40 50.05
N ARG A 202 3.89 24.34 49.70
CA ARG A 202 3.78 23.67 48.38
C ARG A 202 2.38 23.10 48.10
N ARG A 203 1.73 22.51 49.13
CA ARG A 203 0.35 21.99 48.96
C ARG A 203 -0.63 23.13 48.77
N ARG A 204 -0.47 24.23 49.48
CA ARG A 204 -1.32 25.44 49.34
C ARG A 204 -1.14 26.11 48.00
N GLU A 205 0.08 26.16 47.45
CA GLU A 205 0.36 26.67 46.10
C GLU A 205 -0.37 25.85 45.03
N ALA A 206 -0.32 24.50 45.09
CA ALA A 206 -1.05 23.66 44.18
C ALA A 206 -2.56 23.84 44.25
N VAL A 207 -3.12 23.92 45.46
CA VAL A 207 -4.57 24.18 45.67
C VAL A 207 -4.97 25.54 45.13
N THR A 208 -4.18 26.58 45.40
CA THR A 208 -4.46 27.96 44.92
C THR A 208 -4.37 28.01 43.39
N PHE A 209 -3.42 27.35 42.79
CA PHE A 209 -3.31 27.26 41.35
C PHE A 209 -4.54 26.60 40.72
N LEU A 210 -4.97 25.45 41.27
CA LEU A 210 -6.18 24.75 40.80
C LEU A 210 -7.48 25.53 41.06
N ALA A 211 -7.53 26.30 42.15
CA ALA A 211 -8.67 27.18 42.42
C ALA A 211 -8.80 28.32 41.39
N GLN A 212 -7.68 28.82 40.87
CA GLN A 212 -7.65 29.91 39.90
C GLN A 212 -7.85 29.42 38.46
N ASN A 213 -7.31 28.27 38.12
CA ASN A 213 -7.26 27.76 36.74
C ASN A 213 -8.25 26.62 36.48
N GLY A 214 -8.90 26.09 37.50
CA GLY A 214 -9.82 24.95 37.38
C GLY A 214 -9.08 23.62 37.12
N GLU A 215 -9.77 22.74 36.40
CA GLU A 215 -9.21 21.44 36.02
C GLU A 215 -8.03 21.62 35.07
N THR A 216 -6.86 21.15 35.45
CA THR A 216 -5.60 21.38 34.72
C THR A 216 -4.80 20.09 34.62
N ALA A 217 -4.11 19.87 33.49
CA ALA A 217 -3.27 18.71 33.29
C ALA A 217 -2.16 18.62 34.37
N LEU A 218 -1.93 17.41 34.87
CA LEU A 218 -1.00 17.20 36.00
C LEU A 218 0.40 17.72 35.75
N HIS A 219 0.88 17.61 34.49
CA HIS A 219 2.20 18.10 34.11
C HIS A 219 2.28 19.63 34.13
N ASP A 220 1.19 20.33 33.76
CA ASP A 220 1.10 21.78 33.78
C ASP A 220 1.07 22.29 35.23
N VAL A 221 0.29 21.63 36.10
CA VAL A 221 0.30 21.95 37.55
C VAL A 221 1.70 21.83 38.11
N THR A 222 2.41 20.74 37.78
CA THR A 222 3.81 20.55 38.25
C THR A 222 4.76 21.58 37.64
N TYR A 223 4.58 21.94 36.38
CA TYR A 223 5.42 22.90 35.68
C TYR A 223 5.26 24.34 36.25
N PHE A 224 4.05 24.80 36.37
CA PHE A 224 3.76 26.18 36.76
C PHE A 224 3.94 26.42 38.28
N THR A 225 3.68 25.40 39.11
CA THR A 225 3.77 25.53 40.57
C THR A 225 5.11 25.01 41.13
N GLY A 226 5.91 24.24 40.36
CA GLY A 226 7.09 23.56 40.86
C GLY A 226 6.81 22.45 41.89
N VAL A 227 5.53 22.05 42.03
CA VAL A 227 5.10 21.06 43.02
C VAL A 227 5.30 19.65 42.45
N SER A 228 5.90 18.77 43.25
CA SER A 228 6.15 17.40 42.84
C SER A 228 4.87 16.56 42.75
N ARG A 229 4.87 15.55 41.85
CA ARG A 229 3.76 14.58 41.73
C ARG A 229 3.43 13.88 43.06
N GLN A 230 4.42 13.65 43.89
CA GLN A 230 4.23 13.09 45.26
C GLN A 230 3.38 13.99 46.13
N THR A 231 3.58 15.31 46.07
CA THR A 231 2.79 16.29 46.80
C THR A 231 1.34 16.32 46.32
N LEU A 232 1.10 16.25 45.02
CA LEU A 232 -0.24 16.19 44.42
C LEU A 232 -0.96 14.85 44.78
N ASN A 233 -0.27 13.71 44.76
CA ASN A 233 -0.80 12.44 45.24
C ASN A 233 -1.14 12.47 46.75
N ALA A 234 -0.39 13.24 47.54
CA ALA A 234 -0.72 13.42 48.94
C ALA A 234 -1.98 14.27 49.14
N LEU A 235 -2.24 15.29 48.31
CA LEU A 235 -3.47 16.08 48.28
C LEU A 235 -4.67 15.25 47.83
N GLU A 236 -4.49 14.33 46.90
CA GLU A 236 -5.50 13.35 46.50
C GLU A 236 -5.90 12.44 47.66
N LYS A 237 -4.92 11.86 48.37
CA LYS A 237 -5.16 11.03 49.58
C LYS A 237 -5.87 11.78 50.68
N LEU A 238 -5.70 13.09 50.78
CA LEU A 238 -6.38 13.95 51.73
C LEU A 238 -7.78 14.37 51.27
N GLY A 239 -8.20 13.98 50.04
CA GLY A 239 -9.48 14.39 49.49
C GLY A 239 -9.57 15.83 49.02
N ALA A 240 -8.46 16.56 48.94
CA ALA A 240 -8.41 17.95 48.51
C ALA A 240 -8.41 18.06 46.95
N VAL A 241 -7.81 17.10 46.29
CA VAL A 241 -7.65 17.02 44.83
C VAL A 241 -8.19 15.70 44.32
N ALA A 242 -8.85 15.69 43.20
CA ALA A 242 -9.27 14.49 42.46
C ALA A 242 -8.60 14.46 41.11
N TYR A 243 -8.19 13.28 40.66
CA TYR A 243 -7.70 13.08 39.32
C TYR A 243 -8.78 12.57 38.39
N ARG A 244 -8.72 13.05 37.16
CA ARG A 244 -9.50 12.53 36.05
C ARG A 244 -8.53 12.09 34.94
N GLU A 245 -8.72 10.87 34.47
CA GLU A 245 -8.02 10.39 33.30
C GLU A 245 -8.74 10.91 32.05
N GLN A 246 -7.98 11.56 31.18
CA GLN A 246 -8.49 12.00 29.90
C GLN A 246 -7.59 11.41 28.79
N GLU A 247 -8.23 10.76 27.84
CA GLU A 247 -7.54 10.29 26.65
C GLU A 247 -7.11 11.48 25.81
N GLU A 248 -5.86 11.46 25.36
CA GLU A 248 -5.28 12.47 24.48
C GLU A 248 -4.75 11.81 23.22
N TYR A 249 -5.08 12.35 22.05
CA TYR A 249 -4.54 11.87 20.78
C TYR A 249 -3.13 12.40 20.53
N ARG A 250 -2.26 11.55 19.96
CA ARG A 250 -0.88 11.89 19.58
C ARG A 250 -0.86 12.60 18.23
N ILE A 251 -1.52 13.77 18.15
CA ILE A 251 -1.63 14.56 16.93
C ILE A 251 -0.78 15.81 17.10
N SER A 252 0.09 16.08 16.12
CA SER A 252 0.90 17.30 16.15
C SER A 252 0.04 18.53 15.86
N GLU A 253 -0.14 19.43 16.80
CA GLU A 253 -0.88 20.70 16.62
C GLU A 253 -0.23 21.62 15.56
N LYS A 254 1.06 21.43 15.28
CA LYS A 254 1.77 22.19 14.23
C LYS A 254 1.20 22.00 12.82
N GLN A 255 0.39 20.94 12.59
CA GLN A 255 -0.25 20.67 11.30
C GLN A 255 -1.41 21.62 10.96
N TYR A 256 -1.91 22.42 11.92
CA TYR A 256 -3.12 23.22 11.74
C TYR A 256 -2.89 24.73 11.59
N THR A 257 -1.65 25.19 11.42
CA THR A 257 -1.30 26.61 11.45
C THR A 257 -1.36 27.35 10.10
N VAL A 258 -1.53 26.62 8.98
CA VAL A 258 -1.60 27.21 7.65
C VAL A 258 -3.03 27.73 7.40
N LYS A 259 -3.19 29.00 6.98
CA LYS A 259 -4.48 29.53 6.56
C LYS A 259 -4.85 29.03 5.18
N ALA A 260 -6.12 28.63 5.02
CA ALA A 260 -6.66 28.25 3.74
C ALA A 260 -6.77 29.49 2.80
N GLU A 261 -6.35 29.32 1.56
CA GLU A 261 -6.60 30.29 0.51
C GLU A 261 -8.05 30.20 0.01
N GLU A 262 -8.61 31.30 -0.49
CA GLU A 262 -9.95 31.26 -1.08
C GLU A 262 -9.95 30.42 -2.36
N LEU A 263 -10.83 29.42 -2.42
CA LEU A 263 -10.95 28.52 -3.57
C LEU A 263 -11.80 29.17 -4.67
N THR A 264 -11.13 29.52 -5.77
CA THR A 264 -11.83 29.96 -6.98
C THR A 264 -11.85 28.83 -8.01
N LEU A 265 -13.03 28.45 -8.49
CA LEU A 265 -13.21 27.45 -9.53
C LEU A 265 -13.39 28.13 -10.88
N ASN A 266 -12.80 27.54 -11.92
CA ASN A 266 -13.14 27.91 -13.29
C ASN A 266 -14.45 27.22 -13.73
N ASP A 267 -15.02 27.61 -14.87
CA ASP A 267 -16.30 27.09 -15.36
C ASP A 267 -16.31 25.57 -15.55
N GLN A 268 -15.19 24.97 -15.98
CA GLN A 268 -15.11 23.51 -16.13
C GLN A 268 -15.11 22.81 -14.76
N GLN A 269 -14.34 23.31 -13.83
CA GLN A 269 -14.29 22.77 -12.47
C GLN A 269 -15.63 22.92 -11.73
N GLN A 270 -16.30 24.05 -11.92
CA GLN A 270 -17.63 24.29 -11.33
C GLN A 270 -18.65 23.28 -11.88
N ARG A 271 -18.71 23.08 -13.20
CA ARG A 271 -19.60 22.10 -13.82
C ARG A 271 -19.35 20.67 -13.32
N VAL A 272 -18.07 20.28 -13.18
CA VAL A 272 -17.69 18.97 -12.64
C VAL A 272 -18.19 18.83 -11.19
N CYS A 273 -18.00 19.85 -10.36
CA CYS A 273 -18.48 19.83 -8.98
C CYS A 273 -20.00 19.72 -8.91
N ASP A 274 -20.73 20.52 -9.67
CA ASP A 274 -22.20 20.53 -9.67
C ASP A 274 -22.77 19.20 -10.12
N THR A 275 -22.19 18.59 -11.15
CA THR A 275 -22.59 17.26 -11.65
C THR A 275 -22.38 16.19 -10.59
N LEU A 276 -21.19 16.15 -9.98
CA LEU A 276 -20.85 15.15 -8.95
C LEU A 276 -21.71 15.33 -7.68
N LEU A 277 -21.95 16.56 -7.24
CA LEU A 277 -22.81 16.85 -6.08
C LEU A 277 -24.25 16.42 -6.35
N ALA A 278 -24.78 16.66 -7.55
CA ALA A 278 -26.11 16.19 -7.94
C ALA A 278 -26.17 14.65 -7.90
N GLN A 279 -25.15 13.97 -8.41
CA GLN A 279 -25.07 12.51 -8.41
C GLN A 279 -24.96 11.92 -6.99
N VAL A 280 -24.16 12.52 -6.10
CA VAL A 280 -24.04 12.03 -4.71
C VAL A 280 -25.36 12.20 -3.95
N ARG A 281 -26.12 13.27 -4.20
CA ARG A 281 -27.42 13.52 -3.57
C ARG A 281 -28.48 12.47 -3.92
N THR A 282 -28.33 11.75 -5.02
CA THR A 282 -29.26 10.66 -5.39
C THR A 282 -29.02 9.37 -4.59
N GLU A 283 -27.93 9.30 -3.82
CA GLU A 283 -27.49 8.11 -3.08
C GLU A 283 -27.38 6.84 -3.95
N THR A 284 -27.28 7.02 -5.26
CA THR A 284 -27.14 5.93 -6.21
C THR A 284 -25.66 5.63 -6.39
N PRO A 285 -25.20 4.40 -6.06
CA PRO A 285 -23.82 4.02 -6.28
C PRO A 285 -23.41 4.15 -7.74
N GLY A 286 -22.20 4.62 -7.98
CA GLY A 286 -21.67 4.74 -9.34
C GLY A 286 -20.18 5.05 -9.32
N VAL A 287 -19.58 4.96 -10.49
CA VAL A 287 -18.18 5.29 -10.72
C VAL A 287 -18.10 6.43 -11.74
N THR A 288 -17.35 7.46 -11.42
CA THR A 288 -17.10 8.58 -12.32
C THR A 288 -15.60 8.66 -12.58
N LEU A 289 -15.19 8.70 -13.83
CA LEU A 289 -13.84 9.04 -14.25
C LEU A 289 -13.74 10.54 -14.47
N LEU A 290 -12.89 11.22 -13.71
CA LEU A 290 -12.47 12.60 -13.94
C LEU A 290 -11.14 12.61 -14.69
N ARG A 291 -11.19 12.72 -16.00
CA ARG A 291 -10.01 12.91 -16.84
C ARG A 291 -9.63 14.38 -16.86
N GLY A 292 -8.47 14.71 -16.33
CA GLY A 292 -8.01 16.11 -16.30
C GLY A 292 -6.55 16.21 -16.67
N VAL A 293 -6.20 17.05 -17.65
CA VAL A 293 -4.80 17.27 -18.05
C VAL A 293 -3.92 17.63 -16.84
N THR A 294 -2.64 17.36 -16.93
CA THR A 294 -1.69 17.71 -15.86
C THR A 294 -1.77 19.21 -15.55
N GLY A 295 -2.02 19.57 -14.27
CA GLY A 295 -2.19 20.97 -13.87
C GLY A 295 -3.60 21.53 -14.11
N SER A 296 -4.63 20.70 -14.38
CA SER A 296 -6.02 21.15 -14.53
C SER A 296 -6.71 21.51 -13.19
N GLY A 297 -6.05 21.33 -12.07
CA GLY A 297 -6.59 21.66 -10.75
C GLY A 297 -7.56 20.61 -10.17
N LYS A 298 -7.42 19.34 -10.48
CA LYS A 298 -8.21 18.24 -9.91
C LYS A 298 -8.30 18.33 -8.38
N THR A 299 -7.20 18.63 -7.70
CA THR A 299 -7.17 18.75 -6.22
C THR A 299 -8.09 19.86 -5.70
N VAL A 300 -8.26 20.96 -6.44
CA VAL A 300 -9.19 22.04 -6.08
C VAL A 300 -10.63 21.53 -6.13
N VAL A 301 -10.97 20.75 -7.17
CA VAL A 301 -12.28 20.07 -7.27
C VAL A 301 -12.51 19.13 -6.08
N TYR A 302 -11.50 18.33 -5.68
CA TYR A 302 -11.61 17.43 -4.53
C TYR A 302 -11.88 18.16 -3.21
N ILE A 303 -11.17 19.27 -2.97
CA ILE A 303 -11.38 20.09 -1.78
C ILE A 303 -12.79 20.69 -1.79
N ARG A 304 -13.23 21.24 -2.93
CA ARG A 304 -14.58 21.81 -3.05
C ARG A 304 -15.68 20.77 -2.82
N LEU A 305 -15.55 19.60 -3.42
CA LEU A 305 -16.48 18.48 -3.20
C LEU A 305 -16.54 18.08 -1.72
N ALA A 306 -15.40 17.96 -1.06
CA ALA A 306 -15.33 17.61 0.35
C ALA A 306 -16.03 18.70 1.23
N GLN A 307 -15.82 19.99 0.93
CA GLN A 307 -16.50 21.08 1.65
C GLN A 307 -18.02 21.00 1.52
N GLU A 308 -18.53 20.79 0.30
CA GLU A 308 -19.97 20.74 0.06
C GLU A 308 -20.61 19.47 0.66
N LEU A 309 -19.90 18.33 0.62
CA LEU A 309 -20.39 17.08 1.21
C LEU A 309 -20.44 17.13 2.74
N LEU A 310 -19.47 17.75 3.39
CA LEU A 310 -19.51 17.96 4.84
C LEU A 310 -20.72 18.81 5.27
N LYS A 311 -21.10 19.84 4.50
CA LYS A 311 -22.28 20.67 4.80
C LYS A 311 -23.59 19.88 4.85
N ILE A 312 -23.66 18.78 4.11
CA ILE A 312 -24.82 17.88 4.08
C ILE A 312 -24.64 16.63 4.95
N GLY A 313 -23.62 16.61 5.81
CA GLY A 313 -23.35 15.51 6.76
C GLY A 313 -22.82 14.24 6.12
N ARG A 314 -22.22 14.31 4.92
CA ARG A 314 -21.60 13.15 4.23
C ARG A 314 -20.10 13.18 4.39
N SER A 315 -19.53 12.02 4.71
CA SER A 315 -18.08 11.85 4.86
C SER A 315 -17.40 11.59 3.52
N VAL A 316 -16.12 11.96 3.42
CA VAL A 316 -15.32 11.85 2.20
C VAL A 316 -14.02 11.11 2.47
N MET A 317 -13.68 10.18 1.59
CA MET A 317 -12.39 9.49 1.61
C MET A 317 -11.58 9.90 0.37
N ILE A 318 -10.34 10.34 0.59
CA ILE A 318 -9.43 10.74 -0.48
C ILE A 318 -8.21 9.84 -0.41
N LEU A 319 -8.06 9.01 -1.44
CA LEU A 319 -6.94 8.10 -1.61
C LEU A 319 -5.94 8.71 -2.59
N VAL A 320 -4.69 8.75 -2.18
CA VAL A 320 -3.59 9.24 -3.00
C VAL A 320 -2.45 8.22 -3.01
N PRO A 321 -1.65 8.13 -4.09
CA PRO A 321 -0.44 7.32 -4.09
C PRO A 321 0.52 7.74 -2.97
N GLU A 322 1.29 6.79 -2.40
CA GLU A 322 2.23 7.10 -1.30
C GLU A 322 3.18 8.25 -1.65
N ILE A 323 3.66 8.30 -2.89
CA ILE A 323 4.59 9.33 -3.38
C ILE A 323 3.91 10.69 -3.55
N ALA A 324 2.60 10.72 -3.79
CA ALA A 324 1.83 11.97 -3.96
C ALA A 324 1.36 12.57 -2.62
N LEU A 325 1.40 11.80 -1.53
CA LEU A 325 1.06 12.27 -0.19
C LEU A 325 2.22 13.08 0.42
N THR A 326 2.44 14.26 -0.16
CA THR A 326 3.49 15.17 0.30
C THR A 326 3.04 15.97 1.53
N PRO A 327 3.96 16.49 2.35
CA PRO A 327 3.64 17.42 3.44
C PRO A 327 2.84 18.63 2.97
N GLN A 328 3.11 19.14 1.77
CA GLN A 328 2.37 20.25 1.16
C GLN A 328 0.91 19.88 0.93
N MET A 329 0.63 18.68 0.40
CA MET A 329 -0.73 18.19 0.22
C MET A 329 -1.44 18.01 1.55
N MET A 330 -0.78 17.38 2.53
CA MET A 330 -1.32 17.22 3.89
C MET A 330 -1.62 18.58 4.54
N ALA A 331 -0.68 19.52 4.48
CA ALA A 331 -0.85 20.87 5.02
C ALA A 331 -2.01 21.60 4.34
N ARG A 332 -2.15 21.49 3.02
CA ARG A 332 -3.25 22.08 2.26
C ARG A 332 -4.62 21.57 2.71
N PHE A 333 -4.81 20.25 2.80
CA PHE A 333 -6.07 19.69 3.30
C PHE A 333 -6.35 20.07 4.76
N THR A 334 -5.32 20.03 5.59
CA THR A 334 -5.44 20.44 7.00
C THR A 334 -5.80 21.92 7.15
N ALA A 335 -5.30 22.79 6.25
CA ALA A 335 -5.65 24.21 6.23
C ALA A 335 -7.15 24.46 5.97
N TYR A 336 -7.76 23.66 5.06
CA TYR A 336 -9.20 23.79 4.73
C TYR A 336 -10.12 23.11 5.74
N PHE A 337 -9.70 22.01 6.35
CA PHE A 337 -10.60 21.17 7.12
C PHE A 337 -10.22 21.00 8.60
N GLY A 338 -9.04 21.45 9.00
CA GLY A 338 -8.60 21.40 10.39
C GLY A 338 -8.70 20.00 11.00
N ARG A 339 -9.45 19.91 12.09
CA ARG A 339 -9.66 18.64 12.82
C ARG A 339 -10.62 17.67 12.12
N GLU A 340 -11.37 18.10 11.12
CA GLU A 340 -12.24 17.23 10.35
C GLU A 340 -11.48 16.20 9.49
N VAL A 341 -10.18 16.44 9.24
CA VAL A 341 -9.35 15.52 8.46
C VAL A 341 -8.56 14.57 9.35
N ALA A 342 -8.61 13.29 9.01
CA ALA A 342 -7.74 12.25 9.56
C ALA A 342 -6.74 11.80 8.48
N LEU A 343 -5.46 11.77 8.84
CA LEU A 343 -4.37 11.36 7.95
C LEU A 343 -4.03 9.88 8.19
N LEU A 344 -4.00 9.06 7.12
CA LEU A 344 -3.69 7.63 7.20
C LEU A 344 -2.65 7.22 6.14
N HIS A 345 -1.37 7.09 6.56
CA HIS A 345 -0.27 6.70 5.68
C HIS A 345 0.79 5.86 6.39
N SER A 346 1.70 5.28 5.61
CA SER A 346 2.76 4.38 6.10
C SER A 346 3.77 5.08 7.02
N GLY A 347 4.03 6.37 6.82
CA GLY A 347 4.95 7.17 7.64
C GLY A 347 4.48 7.47 9.07
N LEU A 348 3.19 7.30 9.38
CA LEU A 348 2.68 7.44 10.74
C LEU A 348 3.15 6.30 11.64
N ARG A 349 3.51 6.63 12.88
CA ARG A 349 3.73 5.61 13.92
C ARG A 349 2.46 4.82 14.17
N MET A 350 2.60 3.56 14.60
CA MET A 350 1.47 2.69 14.88
C MET A 350 0.48 3.31 15.88
N THR A 351 0.97 4.04 16.87
CA THR A 351 0.18 4.75 17.88
C THR A 351 -0.62 5.91 17.29
N GLU A 352 -0.01 6.71 16.43
CA GLU A 352 -0.64 7.84 15.74
C GLU A 352 -1.75 7.34 14.79
N ARG A 353 -1.45 6.29 14.02
CA ARG A 353 -2.42 5.65 13.12
C ARG A 353 -3.63 5.09 13.89
N TYR A 354 -3.41 4.54 15.07
CA TYR A 354 -4.48 4.06 15.94
C TYR A 354 -5.34 5.21 16.47
N ASP A 355 -4.72 6.32 16.86
CA ASP A 355 -5.44 7.51 17.32
C ASP A 355 -6.30 8.12 16.21
N GLN A 356 -5.80 8.19 14.96
CA GLN A 356 -6.60 8.61 13.80
C GLN A 356 -7.76 7.65 13.53
N PHE A 357 -7.54 6.34 13.62
CA PHE A 357 -8.59 5.33 13.46
C PHE A 357 -9.71 5.50 14.50
N LYS A 358 -9.37 5.78 15.78
CA LYS A 358 -10.34 6.02 16.83
C LYS A 358 -11.17 7.28 16.57
N ARG A 359 -10.52 8.37 16.13
CA ARG A 359 -11.22 9.61 15.78
C ARG A 359 -12.29 9.40 14.71
N LEU A 360 -11.92 8.65 13.66
CA LEU A 360 -12.86 8.30 12.60
C LEU A 360 -14.02 7.45 13.12
N ARG A 361 -13.71 6.45 13.94
CA ARG A 361 -14.72 5.53 14.50
C ARG A 361 -15.68 6.21 15.46
N ARG A 362 -15.22 7.26 16.16
CA ARG A 362 -16.03 8.08 17.07
C ARG A 362 -16.79 9.23 16.38
N GLY A 363 -16.61 9.38 15.06
CA GLY A 363 -17.21 10.48 14.33
C GLY A 363 -16.61 11.86 14.66
N GLU A 364 -15.36 11.90 15.11
CA GLU A 364 -14.62 13.14 15.40
C GLU A 364 -13.88 13.69 14.18
N ALA A 365 -13.84 12.92 13.09
CA ALA A 365 -13.32 13.34 11.80
C ALA A 365 -14.15 12.68 10.69
N HIS A 366 -14.47 13.45 9.66
CA HIS A 366 -15.35 13.05 8.57
C HIS A 366 -14.64 13.01 7.21
N ILE A 367 -13.39 13.43 7.16
CA ILE A 367 -12.54 13.32 5.97
C ILE A 367 -11.36 12.41 6.26
N VAL A 368 -11.10 11.49 5.37
CA VAL A 368 -9.84 10.71 5.36
C VAL A 368 -9.01 11.15 4.19
N LEU A 369 -7.76 11.52 4.44
CA LEU A 369 -6.72 11.65 3.43
C LEU A 369 -5.66 10.59 3.70
N GLY A 370 -5.44 9.70 2.75
CA GLY A 370 -4.48 8.63 3.00
C GLY A 370 -4.08 7.84 1.77
N THR A 371 -3.21 6.87 1.99
CA THR A 371 -2.71 5.98 0.95
C THR A 371 -3.61 4.74 0.81
N ARG A 372 -3.22 3.78 -0.01
CA ARG A 372 -3.98 2.54 -0.31
C ARG A 372 -4.75 1.97 0.88
N SER A 373 -4.11 1.82 2.04
CA SER A 373 -4.73 1.20 3.22
C SER A 373 -5.85 2.04 3.86
N ALA A 374 -5.92 3.33 3.56
CA ALA A 374 -6.97 4.21 4.04
C ALA A 374 -8.36 3.84 3.50
N VAL A 375 -8.42 3.00 2.45
CA VAL A 375 -9.68 2.45 1.92
C VAL A 375 -10.48 1.65 2.97
N PHE A 376 -9.85 1.20 4.04
CA PHE A 376 -10.48 0.49 5.17
C PHE A 376 -10.87 1.40 6.34
N ALA A 377 -10.69 2.71 6.22
CA ALA A 377 -11.02 3.64 7.30
C ALA A 377 -12.51 3.57 7.68
N PRO A 378 -12.84 3.55 8.99
CA PRO A 378 -14.19 3.34 9.49
C PRO A 378 -15.05 4.63 9.47
N LEU A 379 -15.19 5.23 8.28
CA LEU A 379 -16.05 6.38 8.09
C LEU A 379 -17.53 5.98 8.13
N GLU A 380 -18.32 6.78 8.82
CA GLU A 380 -19.79 6.72 8.77
C GLU A 380 -20.32 7.70 7.71
N ASN A 381 -21.54 7.44 7.22
CA ASN A 381 -22.23 8.29 6.22
C ASN A 381 -21.36 8.62 5.00
N LEU A 382 -20.64 7.62 4.49
CA LEU A 382 -19.77 7.80 3.34
C LEU A 382 -20.56 8.29 2.12
N GLY A 383 -20.15 9.44 1.54
CA GLY A 383 -20.76 10.02 0.34
C GLY A 383 -19.91 9.86 -0.90
N LEU A 384 -18.60 9.96 -0.74
CA LEU A 384 -17.67 9.96 -1.87
C LEU A 384 -16.33 9.33 -1.47
N ILE A 385 -15.83 8.43 -2.34
CA ILE A 385 -14.43 8.01 -2.34
C ILE A 385 -13.77 8.62 -3.57
N ILE A 386 -12.67 9.34 -3.36
CA ILE A 386 -11.85 9.91 -4.42
C ILE A 386 -10.56 9.10 -4.49
N MET A 387 -10.17 8.63 -5.67
CA MET A 387 -8.86 8.04 -5.94
C MET A 387 -8.14 8.94 -6.92
N ASP A 388 -7.12 9.65 -6.44
CA ASP A 388 -6.27 10.46 -7.31
C ASP A 388 -5.18 9.62 -7.96
N GLU A 389 -4.79 9.98 -9.20
CA GLU A 389 -3.82 9.22 -10.01
C GLU A 389 -4.17 7.71 -10.02
N GLU A 390 -5.42 7.36 -10.42
CA GLU A 390 -6.00 6.02 -10.31
C GLU A 390 -5.20 4.93 -11.01
N GLN A 391 -4.38 5.32 -12.02
CA GLN A 391 -3.49 4.45 -12.79
C GLN A 391 -2.26 3.97 -11.99
N GLU A 392 -2.06 4.49 -10.77
CA GLU A 392 -0.86 4.17 -10.01
C GLU A 392 -0.85 2.75 -9.45
N GLY A 393 0.21 2.00 -9.74
CA GLY A 393 0.35 0.62 -9.28
C GLY A 393 0.42 0.45 -7.77
N SER A 394 0.72 1.53 -7.00
CA SER A 394 0.77 1.49 -5.54
C SER A 394 -0.58 1.20 -4.87
N TYR A 395 -1.69 1.32 -5.60
CA TYR A 395 -3.02 0.91 -5.14
C TYR A 395 -3.22 -0.61 -5.09
N GLN A 396 -2.35 -1.39 -5.72
CA GLN A 396 -2.29 -2.84 -5.57
C GLN A 396 -1.45 -3.23 -4.35
N SER A 397 -1.97 -4.13 -3.50
CA SER A 397 -1.20 -4.67 -2.37
C SER A 397 -0.16 -5.67 -2.86
N GLU A 398 1.10 -5.49 -2.44
CA GLU A 398 2.17 -6.46 -2.71
C GLU A 398 2.09 -7.68 -1.79
N ASN A 399 1.53 -7.51 -0.59
CA ASN A 399 1.36 -8.56 0.40
C ASN A 399 -0.04 -9.18 0.32
N ALA A 400 -0.14 -10.46 0.64
CA ALA A 400 -1.42 -11.15 0.69
C ALA A 400 -2.29 -10.64 1.87
N PRO A 401 -3.59 -10.44 1.62
CA PRO A 401 -4.28 -10.53 0.34
C PRO A 401 -3.87 -9.41 -0.62
N CYS A 402 -3.54 -9.77 -1.86
CA CYS A 402 -3.13 -8.83 -2.89
C CYS A 402 -4.34 -8.05 -3.45
N TYR A 403 -4.97 -7.24 -2.59
CA TYR A 403 -6.14 -6.45 -2.98
C TYR A 403 -5.76 -5.20 -3.76
N HIS A 404 -6.66 -4.76 -4.63
CA HIS A 404 -6.60 -3.45 -5.26
C HIS A 404 -7.57 -2.48 -4.57
N ALA A 405 -7.08 -1.29 -4.16
CA ALA A 405 -7.91 -0.31 -3.44
C ALA A 405 -9.15 0.12 -4.23
N ARG A 406 -9.09 0.20 -5.57
CA ARG A 406 -10.23 0.51 -6.44
C ARG A 406 -11.36 -0.51 -6.31
N ASP A 407 -11.05 -1.81 -6.24
CA ASP A 407 -12.07 -2.85 -6.08
C ASP A 407 -12.74 -2.77 -4.71
N VAL A 408 -11.95 -2.52 -3.66
CA VAL A 408 -12.47 -2.31 -2.30
C VAL A 408 -13.33 -1.05 -2.25
N ALA A 409 -12.89 0.04 -2.88
CA ALA A 409 -13.64 1.29 -2.97
C ALA A 409 -14.97 1.10 -3.71
N LYS A 410 -14.98 0.38 -4.85
CA LYS A 410 -16.22 0.01 -5.57
C LYS A 410 -17.19 -0.77 -4.68
N TYR A 411 -16.68 -1.79 -3.97
CA TYR A 411 -17.50 -2.57 -3.05
C TYR A 411 -18.10 -1.70 -1.95
N ARG A 412 -17.29 -0.84 -1.34
CA ARG A 412 -17.75 0.07 -0.28
C ARG A 412 -18.80 1.05 -0.80
N CYS A 413 -18.55 1.68 -1.93
CA CYS A 413 -19.52 2.60 -2.54
C CYS A 413 -20.85 1.89 -2.83
N ALA A 414 -20.81 0.67 -3.37
CA ALA A 414 -22.02 -0.11 -3.64
C ALA A 414 -22.77 -0.51 -2.36
N ALA A 415 -22.04 -0.83 -1.28
CA ALA A 415 -22.62 -1.24 -0.01
C ALA A 415 -23.13 -0.06 0.85
N GLU A 416 -22.58 1.15 0.67
CA GLU A 416 -22.82 2.31 1.52
C GLU A 416 -23.61 3.44 0.81
N GLY A 417 -24.06 3.23 -0.44
CA GLY A 417 -24.78 4.26 -1.21
C GLY A 417 -23.92 5.46 -1.57
N ALA A 418 -22.61 5.24 -1.73
CA ALA A 418 -21.63 6.27 -2.05
C ALA A 418 -21.20 6.22 -3.52
N ARG A 419 -20.47 7.23 -3.98
CA ARG A 419 -19.87 7.26 -5.32
C ARG A 419 -18.36 7.14 -5.27
N LEU A 420 -17.79 6.58 -6.35
CA LEU A 420 -16.34 6.51 -6.55
C LEU A 420 -15.93 7.48 -7.65
N LEU A 421 -15.04 8.42 -7.34
CA LEU A 421 -14.40 9.33 -8.28
C LEU A 421 -12.97 8.86 -8.54
N LEU A 422 -12.68 8.49 -9.78
CA LEU A 422 -11.36 8.12 -10.27
C LEU A 422 -10.75 9.32 -10.98
N GLY A 423 -9.72 9.93 -10.42
CA GLY A 423 -9.05 11.09 -10.99
C GLY A 423 -7.73 10.71 -11.66
N SER A 424 -7.55 11.12 -12.92
CA SER A 424 -6.31 10.88 -13.66
C SER A 424 -6.11 11.86 -14.82
N ALA A 425 -4.88 12.12 -15.18
CA ALA A 425 -4.53 12.73 -16.46
C ALA A 425 -4.42 11.67 -17.57
N THR A 426 -3.96 10.50 -17.21
CA THR A 426 -3.72 9.34 -18.07
C THR A 426 -4.35 8.11 -17.43
N PRO A 427 -5.70 7.97 -17.48
CA PRO A 427 -6.41 6.88 -16.82
C PRO A 427 -5.95 5.52 -17.33
N THR A 428 -6.19 4.46 -16.54
CA THR A 428 -5.93 3.09 -17.03
C THR A 428 -6.80 2.80 -18.24
N VAL A 429 -6.27 2.00 -19.17
CA VAL A 429 -6.99 1.59 -20.38
C VAL A 429 -8.31 0.91 -20.02
N GLU A 430 -8.34 0.11 -18.94
CA GLU A 430 -9.56 -0.52 -18.43
C GLU A 430 -10.58 0.52 -17.93
N THR A 431 -10.15 1.49 -17.14
CA THR A 431 -11.05 2.53 -16.59
C THR A 431 -11.63 3.39 -17.71
N PHE A 432 -10.81 3.78 -18.67
CA PHE A 432 -11.26 4.58 -19.80
C PHE A 432 -12.17 3.78 -20.73
N TYR A 433 -11.90 2.48 -20.96
CA TYR A 433 -12.80 1.59 -21.69
C TYR A 433 -14.19 1.52 -21.05
N HIS A 434 -14.27 1.32 -19.73
CA HIS A 434 -15.56 1.29 -19.02
C HIS A 434 -16.31 2.63 -19.12
N ALA A 435 -15.58 3.75 -19.11
CA ALA A 435 -16.16 5.07 -19.32
C ALA A 435 -16.70 5.24 -20.76
N GLN A 436 -15.96 4.78 -21.76
CA GLN A 436 -16.39 4.79 -23.16
C GLN A 436 -17.61 3.89 -23.43
N GLN A 437 -17.75 2.78 -22.67
CA GLN A 437 -18.92 1.91 -22.78
C GLN A 437 -20.14 2.45 -21.99
N GLY A 438 -20.02 3.58 -21.29
CA GLY A 438 -21.08 4.16 -20.48
C GLY A 438 -21.32 3.43 -19.14
N GLU A 439 -20.42 2.52 -18.75
CA GLU A 439 -20.46 1.86 -17.44
C GLU A 439 -19.98 2.81 -16.31
N TYR A 440 -19.13 3.76 -16.65
CA TYR A 440 -18.68 4.85 -15.78
C TYR A 440 -19.06 6.18 -16.41
N ASP A 441 -19.41 7.16 -15.57
CA ASP A 441 -19.59 8.53 -16.03
C ASP A 441 -18.21 9.13 -16.39
N LEU A 442 -18.11 9.84 -17.53
CA LEU A 442 -16.90 10.55 -17.93
C LEU A 442 -17.07 12.05 -17.72
N LEU A 443 -16.20 12.65 -16.92
CA LEU A 443 -16.08 14.09 -16.77
C LEU A 443 -14.67 14.52 -17.16
N GLU A 444 -14.53 15.66 -17.82
CA GLU A 444 -13.25 16.10 -18.36
C GLU A 444 -12.90 17.53 -17.93
N LEU A 445 -11.60 17.73 -17.65
CA LEU A 445 -10.94 19.02 -17.45
C LEU A 445 -9.87 19.15 -18.52
N THR A 446 -10.18 19.77 -19.63
CA THR A 446 -9.33 19.81 -20.83
C THR A 446 -8.30 20.92 -20.80
N GLU A 447 -8.44 21.91 -19.91
CA GLU A 447 -7.57 23.05 -19.80
C GLU A 447 -6.70 23.01 -18.53
N ARG A 448 -5.46 23.49 -18.65
CA ARG A 448 -4.64 23.77 -17.46
C ARG A 448 -5.23 24.94 -16.68
N TYR A 449 -5.12 24.90 -15.35
CA TYR A 449 -5.58 25.98 -14.47
C TYR A 449 -4.95 27.34 -14.85
N ASN A 450 -3.67 27.34 -15.22
CA ASN A 450 -2.96 28.55 -15.65
C ASN A 450 -3.06 28.86 -17.16
N ARG A 451 -3.88 28.10 -17.92
CA ARG A 451 -4.10 28.25 -19.38
C ARG A 451 -2.84 28.21 -20.25
N ARG A 452 -1.74 27.61 -19.77
CA ARG A 452 -0.47 27.53 -20.51
C ARG A 452 -0.41 26.30 -21.40
N ALA A 453 0.38 26.45 -22.47
CA ALA A 453 0.69 25.34 -23.38
C ALA A 453 1.41 24.18 -22.64
N LEU A 454 1.24 22.98 -23.17
CA LEU A 454 2.01 21.82 -22.77
C LEU A 454 3.49 22.02 -23.14
N PRO A 455 4.44 21.37 -22.42
CA PRO A 455 5.87 21.44 -22.75
C PRO A 455 6.15 20.96 -24.17
N GLU A 456 7.09 21.62 -24.84
CA GLU A 456 7.63 21.16 -26.12
C GLU A 456 8.51 19.93 -25.89
N VAL A 457 8.25 18.85 -26.65
CA VAL A 457 8.98 17.59 -26.50
C VAL A 457 9.79 17.27 -27.74
N ARG A 458 11.08 17.02 -27.53
CA ARG A 458 12.00 16.56 -28.59
C ARG A 458 12.39 15.11 -28.34
N ILE A 459 12.28 14.24 -29.34
CA ILE A 459 12.75 12.85 -29.26
C ILE A 459 14.18 12.82 -29.81
N ALA A 460 15.11 12.27 -29.02
CA ALA A 460 16.52 12.08 -29.41
C ALA A 460 16.74 10.58 -29.75
N ASP A 461 17.12 10.33 -31.03
CA ASP A 461 17.44 8.99 -31.53
C ASP A 461 18.87 8.58 -31.11
N LEU A 462 18.98 7.71 -30.10
CA LEU A 462 20.27 7.22 -29.61
C LEU A 462 21.06 6.41 -30.65
N ARG A 463 20.39 5.84 -31.66
CA ARG A 463 21.05 5.13 -32.76
C ARG A 463 21.83 6.13 -33.65
N GLN A 464 21.25 7.29 -33.91
CA GLN A 464 21.90 8.38 -34.65
C GLN A 464 23.06 8.99 -33.85
N GLU A 465 22.90 9.17 -32.55
CA GLU A 465 23.95 9.61 -31.65
C GLU A 465 25.18 8.68 -31.70
N LEU A 466 24.95 7.35 -31.60
CA LEU A 466 26.03 6.37 -31.71
C LEU A 466 26.72 6.40 -33.08
N ARG A 467 25.97 6.51 -34.20
CA ARG A 467 26.53 6.63 -35.55
C ARG A 467 27.35 7.90 -35.72
N ALA A 468 26.97 8.99 -35.07
CA ALA A 468 27.68 10.27 -35.06
C ALA A 468 28.85 10.30 -34.04
N GLY A 469 29.19 9.15 -33.40
CA GLY A 469 30.32 9.02 -32.49
C GLY A 469 30.03 9.44 -31.03
N ASN A 470 28.78 9.75 -30.68
CA ASN A 470 28.42 10.03 -29.31
C ASN A 470 28.06 8.70 -28.58
N SER A 471 28.98 8.23 -27.73
CA SER A 471 28.80 7.00 -26.91
C SER A 471 28.40 7.29 -25.47
N THR A 472 28.17 8.59 -25.15
CA THR A 472 27.74 8.96 -23.77
C THR A 472 26.27 8.62 -23.56
N VAL A 473 25.87 8.56 -22.31
CA VAL A 473 24.46 8.32 -21.94
C VAL A 473 23.57 9.53 -22.28
N ILE A 474 24.18 10.71 -22.39
CA ILE A 474 23.49 11.97 -22.62
C ILE A 474 23.63 12.36 -24.10
N SER A 475 22.50 12.40 -24.83
CA SER A 475 22.45 12.80 -26.24
C SER A 475 22.82 14.25 -26.42
N ARG A 476 23.37 14.62 -27.58
CA ARG A 476 23.71 16.02 -27.93
C ARG A 476 22.52 16.99 -27.81
N PRO A 477 21.30 16.62 -28.26
CA PRO A 477 20.12 17.47 -28.03
C PRO A 477 19.86 17.75 -26.54
N LEU A 478 20.06 16.77 -25.65
CA LEU A 478 19.90 16.97 -24.22
C LEU A 478 21.05 17.79 -23.62
N GLN A 479 22.30 17.61 -24.09
CA GLN A 479 23.44 18.40 -23.65
C GLN A 479 23.24 19.90 -24.02
N GLU A 480 22.75 20.19 -25.24
CA GLU A 480 22.44 21.54 -25.67
C GLU A 480 21.40 22.23 -24.82
N GLU A 481 20.30 21.52 -24.49
CA GLU A 481 19.23 22.05 -23.65
C GLU A 481 19.66 22.22 -22.19
N LEU A 482 20.46 21.30 -21.64
CA LEU A 482 21.07 21.45 -20.31
C LEU A 482 21.99 22.66 -20.24
N ALA A 483 22.84 22.85 -21.23
CA ALA A 483 23.74 24.01 -21.30
C ALA A 483 22.96 25.34 -21.30
N LYS A 484 21.87 25.43 -22.08
CA LYS A 484 20.99 26.60 -22.11
C LYS A 484 20.33 26.84 -20.72
N ASN A 485 19.84 25.80 -20.08
CA ASN A 485 19.19 25.89 -18.75
C ASN A 485 20.18 26.36 -17.67
N ILE A 486 21.36 25.75 -17.64
CA ILE A 486 22.42 26.15 -16.69
C ILE A 486 22.81 27.61 -16.89
N ALA A 487 23.01 28.05 -18.16
CA ALA A 487 23.33 29.45 -18.48
C ALA A 487 22.20 30.42 -18.09
N ALA A 488 20.94 29.97 -18.12
CA ALA A 488 19.79 30.78 -17.75
C ALA A 488 19.51 30.77 -16.23
N GLY A 489 20.26 30.01 -15.42
CA GLY A 489 19.99 29.82 -13.98
C GLY A 489 18.67 29.07 -13.72
N GLU A 490 18.26 28.22 -14.65
CA GLU A 490 17.04 27.42 -14.57
C GLU A 490 17.37 25.97 -14.13
N GLN A 491 16.39 25.32 -13.52
CA GLN A 491 16.56 23.96 -13.00
C GLN A 491 16.13 22.91 -14.03
N SER A 492 16.80 21.77 -13.98
CA SER A 492 16.51 20.62 -14.86
C SER A 492 16.26 19.36 -14.04
N ILE A 493 15.33 18.52 -14.47
CA ILE A 493 15.12 17.17 -13.92
C ILE A 493 15.56 16.16 -14.95
N LEU A 494 16.49 15.27 -14.57
CA LEU A 494 16.90 14.12 -15.36
C LEU A 494 16.30 12.84 -14.77
N PHE A 495 15.49 12.18 -15.57
CA PHE A 495 14.76 11.00 -15.18
C PHE A 495 15.38 9.74 -15.77
N LEU A 496 15.69 8.77 -14.90
CA LEU A 496 16.12 7.43 -15.26
C LEU A 496 15.15 6.39 -14.73
N ASN A 497 14.49 5.64 -15.60
CA ASN A 497 13.62 4.55 -15.17
C ASN A 497 14.45 3.34 -14.73
N ARG A 498 14.79 3.23 -13.43
CA ARG A 498 15.54 2.12 -12.85
C ARG A 498 14.62 1.22 -12.04
N ARG A 499 13.88 0.31 -12.68
CA ARG A 499 13.32 -0.86 -11.99
C ARG A 499 13.93 -2.13 -12.56
N GLY A 500 14.77 -2.78 -11.75
CA GLY A 500 15.39 -4.07 -12.03
C GLY A 500 16.72 -3.98 -12.76
N SER A 501 17.61 -4.94 -12.50
CA SER A 501 18.83 -5.19 -13.30
C SER A 501 18.41 -5.32 -14.77
N SER A 502 19.10 -4.63 -15.68
CA SER A 502 18.89 -4.69 -17.13
C SER A 502 18.85 -6.14 -17.63
N ARG A 503 17.64 -6.67 -17.77
CA ARG A 503 17.39 -8.03 -18.23
C ARG A 503 16.90 -8.08 -19.66
N GLN A 504 17.19 -7.02 -20.43
CA GLN A 504 16.73 -6.88 -21.79
C GLN A 504 17.90 -6.73 -22.75
N LEU A 505 17.82 -7.47 -23.85
CA LEU A 505 18.74 -7.33 -24.98
C LEU A 505 18.10 -6.42 -26.02
N LEU A 506 18.88 -5.46 -26.54
CA LEU A 506 18.47 -4.59 -27.63
C LEU A 506 19.64 -4.43 -28.59
N CYS A 507 19.33 -4.24 -29.86
CA CYS A 507 20.31 -3.85 -30.86
C CYS A 507 20.45 -2.30 -30.89
N PRO A 508 21.57 -1.72 -30.46
CA PRO A 508 21.72 -0.27 -30.47
C PRO A 508 21.87 0.32 -31.88
N GLN A 509 22.04 -0.53 -32.92
CA GLN A 509 22.16 -0.07 -34.30
C GLN A 509 20.80 0.11 -35.00
N CYS A 510 19.82 -0.81 -34.73
CA CYS A 510 18.53 -0.80 -35.41
C CYS A 510 17.34 -0.71 -34.46
N GLY A 511 17.55 -0.85 -33.16
CA GLY A 511 16.47 -0.84 -32.16
C GLY A 511 15.77 -2.18 -31.94
N TYR A 512 16.17 -3.26 -32.62
CA TYR A 512 15.53 -4.58 -32.47
C TYR A 512 15.58 -5.08 -31.02
N VAL A 513 14.44 -5.59 -30.54
CA VAL A 513 14.29 -6.23 -29.23
C VAL A 513 13.68 -7.62 -29.44
N PRO A 514 14.25 -8.70 -28.86
CA PRO A 514 13.71 -10.05 -29.03
C PRO A 514 12.29 -10.24 -28.47
N GLU A 515 11.40 -10.80 -29.28
CA GLU A 515 10.01 -11.08 -28.92
C GLU A 515 9.72 -12.60 -28.86
N CYS A 516 8.69 -12.97 -28.07
CA CYS A 516 8.23 -14.35 -28.03
C CYS A 516 7.39 -14.67 -29.26
N PRO A 517 7.75 -15.72 -30.04
CA PRO A 517 7.03 -16.08 -31.23
C PRO A 517 5.62 -16.66 -30.98
N ARG A 518 5.29 -16.94 -29.72
CA ARG A 518 3.99 -17.52 -29.33
C ARG A 518 3.04 -16.51 -28.67
N CYS A 519 3.58 -15.50 -28.00
CA CYS A 519 2.80 -14.59 -27.17
C CYS A 519 2.92 -13.13 -27.61
N SER A 520 3.82 -12.80 -28.54
CA SER A 520 4.10 -11.42 -28.99
C SER A 520 4.36 -10.45 -27.84
N VAL A 521 5.04 -10.95 -26.78
CA VAL A 521 5.57 -10.15 -25.69
C VAL A 521 7.11 -10.21 -25.75
N TYR A 522 7.77 -9.22 -25.20
CA TYR A 522 9.22 -9.18 -25.20
C TYR A 522 9.82 -10.25 -24.28
N LEU A 523 10.98 -10.82 -24.69
CA LEU A 523 11.67 -11.86 -23.94
C LEU A 523 12.58 -11.27 -22.89
N THR A 524 12.58 -11.86 -21.69
CA THR A 524 13.47 -11.46 -20.60
C THR A 524 14.77 -12.27 -20.64
N TYR A 525 15.91 -11.60 -20.56
CA TYR A 525 17.22 -12.22 -20.47
C TYR A 525 17.53 -12.71 -19.05
N HIS A 526 18.03 -13.93 -18.95
CA HIS A 526 18.47 -14.57 -17.71
C HIS A 526 19.97 -14.83 -17.74
N SER A 527 20.74 -14.04 -16.98
CA SER A 527 22.20 -14.11 -16.92
C SER A 527 22.72 -15.40 -16.31
N ALA A 528 21.92 -16.10 -15.47
CA ALA A 528 22.34 -17.34 -14.82
C ALA A 528 22.54 -18.51 -15.82
N ASN A 529 21.88 -18.49 -16.97
CA ASN A 529 21.92 -19.56 -17.97
C ASN A 529 22.04 -19.05 -19.41
N ASP A 530 22.32 -17.77 -19.60
CA ASP A 530 22.48 -17.08 -20.89
C ASP A 530 21.32 -17.35 -21.87
N ARG A 531 20.07 -17.22 -21.38
CA ARG A 531 18.85 -17.50 -22.15
C ARG A 531 17.88 -16.34 -22.13
N LEU A 532 17.19 -16.20 -23.26
CA LEU A 532 15.97 -15.40 -23.37
C LEU A 532 14.76 -16.28 -23.03
N MET A 533 13.82 -15.76 -22.25
CA MET A 533 12.66 -16.50 -21.76
C MET A 533 11.38 -15.65 -21.76
N CYS A 534 10.28 -16.26 -22.14
CA CYS A 534 8.93 -15.73 -21.98
C CYS A 534 8.32 -16.24 -20.68
N HIS A 535 7.98 -15.33 -19.77
CA HIS A 535 7.34 -15.68 -18.49
C HIS A 535 5.83 -15.93 -18.60
N TYR A 536 5.25 -15.78 -19.80
CA TYR A 536 3.87 -16.18 -20.08
C TYR A 536 3.77 -17.66 -20.40
N CYS A 537 4.44 -18.12 -21.44
CA CYS A 537 4.31 -19.47 -21.96
C CYS A 537 5.50 -20.40 -21.66
N GLY A 538 6.58 -19.89 -21.05
CA GLY A 538 7.80 -20.65 -20.77
C GLY A 538 8.69 -20.91 -21.98
N TYR A 539 8.40 -20.32 -23.17
CA TYR A 539 9.30 -20.38 -24.32
C TYR A 539 10.67 -19.83 -23.97
N SER A 540 11.74 -20.53 -24.34
CA SER A 540 13.10 -20.11 -24.04
C SER A 540 14.07 -20.60 -25.11
N HIS A 541 15.02 -19.73 -25.47
CA HIS A 541 16.15 -20.07 -26.35
C HIS A 541 17.42 -19.41 -25.84
N ALA A 542 18.60 -19.84 -26.37
CA ALA A 542 19.88 -19.23 -26.05
C ALA A 542 19.87 -17.73 -26.48
N ALA A 543 20.50 -16.87 -25.70
CA ALA A 543 20.58 -15.47 -26.04
C ALA A 543 21.45 -15.27 -27.31
N PRO A 544 20.94 -14.67 -28.39
CA PRO A 544 21.74 -14.40 -29.57
C PRO A 544 22.72 -13.26 -29.28
N THR A 545 23.92 -13.36 -29.81
CA THR A 545 24.95 -12.30 -29.74
C THR A 545 24.83 -11.30 -30.89
N VAL A 546 24.27 -11.78 -32.00
CA VAL A 546 24.13 -11.03 -33.24
C VAL A 546 22.66 -10.73 -33.51
N CYS A 547 22.36 -9.52 -33.89
CA CYS A 547 21.02 -9.08 -34.23
C CYS A 547 20.52 -9.77 -35.51
N PRO A 548 19.36 -10.44 -35.52
CA PRO A 548 18.82 -11.09 -36.70
C PRO A 548 18.39 -10.11 -37.81
N GLU A 549 18.11 -8.84 -37.49
CA GLU A 549 17.63 -7.85 -38.42
C GLU A 549 18.77 -7.12 -39.18
N CYS A 550 19.84 -6.75 -38.47
CA CYS A 550 20.88 -5.91 -39.07
C CYS A 550 22.30 -6.49 -38.94
N GLY A 551 22.50 -7.63 -38.32
CA GLY A 551 23.81 -8.21 -38.09
C GLY A 551 24.65 -7.53 -37.00
N GLY A 552 24.13 -6.49 -36.34
CA GLY A 552 24.82 -5.79 -35.25
C GLY A 552 24.88 -6.60 -33.95
N THR A 553 25.71 -6.18 -33.02
CA THR A 553 25.83 -6.83 -31.71
C THR A 553 24.68 -6.44 -30.79
N LEU A 554 23.97 -7.43 -30.24
CA LEU A 554 22.97 -7.21 -29.19
C LEU A 554 23.66 -6.84 -27.87
N LYS A 555 23.15 -5.83 -27.19
CA LYS A 555 23.69 -5.34 -25.91
C LYS A 555 22.62 -5.29 -24.83
N HIS A 556 23.04 -5.44 -23.59
CA HIS A 556 22.19 -5.15 -22.44
C HIS A 556 21.99 -3.63 -22.32
N ILE A 557 20.73 -3.20 -22.20
CA ILE A 557 20.43 -1.81 -21.94
C ILE A 557 20.33 -1.64 -20.43
N GLY A 558 20.97 -0.60 -19.96
CA GLY A 558 20.84 -0.12 -18.59
C GLY A 558 22.15 0.45 -18.07
N PHE A 559 22.01 1.60 -17.45
CA PHE A 559 23.10 2.28 -16.73
C PHE A 559 22.54 2.77 -15.40
N GLY A 560 23.43 2.95 -14.42
CA GLY A 560 23.05 3.44 -13.10
C GLY A 560 23.05 4.98 -13.05
N THR A 561 22.36 5.52 -12.06
CA THR A 561 22.39 6.97 -11.76
C THR A 561 23.78 7.49 -11.50
N GLN A 562 24.64 6.68 -10.87
CA GLN A 562 26.03 7.03 -10.61
C GLN A 562 26.82 7.31 -11.91
N ARG A 563 26.68 6.46 -12.92
CA ARG A 563 27.33 6.68 -14.22
C ARG A 563 26.85 7.96 -14.90
N VAL A 564 25.55 8.26 -14.80
CA VAL A 564 24.99 9.50 -15.35
C VAL A 564 25.55 10.71 -14.62
N GLU A 565 25.69 10.64 -13.31
CA GLU A 565 26.28 11.69 -12.48
C GLU A 565 27.75 11.95 -12.87
N GLU A 566 28.56 10.90 -13.05
CA GLU A 566 29.95 10.99 -13.52
C GLU A 566 30.04 11.66 -14.88
N GLU A 567 29.25 11.24 -15.87
CA GLU A 567 29.20 11.84 -17.20
C GLU A 567 28.73 13.33 -17.19
N LEU A 568 27.79 13.69 -16.29
CA LEU A 568 27.36 15.07 -16.12
C LEU A 568 28.48 15.98 -15.58
N HIS A 569 29.28 15.49 -14.64
CA HIS A 569 30.42 16.22 -14.12
C HIS A 569 31.53 16.38 -15.16
N GLU A 570 31.72 15.41 -16.07
CA GLU A 570 32.64 15.55 -17.21
C GLU A 570 32.15 16.58 -18.24
N LEU A 571 30.84 16.58 -18.55
CA LEU A 571 30.25 17.47 -19.54
C LEU A 571 30.09 18.91 -19.03
N PHE A 572 29.79 19.07 -17.75
CA PHE A 572 29.53 20.36 -17.11
C PHE A 572 30.35 20.51 -15.82
N PRO A 573 31.67 20.76 -15.94
CA PRO A 573 32.55 20.89 -14.77
C PRO A 573 32.08 22.03 -13.85
N GLY A 574 31.98 21.75 -12.57
CA GLY A 574 31.58 22.72 -11.52
C GLY A 574 30.06 22.93 -11.38
N VAL A 575 29.24 22.24 -12.17
CA VAL A 575 27.77 22.25 -12.01
C VAL A 575 27.38 21.22 -10.95
N GLU A 576 26.60 21.65 -9.96
CA GLU A 576 26.09 20.77 -8.91
C GLU A 576 24.95 19.89 -9.43
N VAL A 577 25.04 18.59 -9.14
CA VAL A 577 24.03 17.58 -9.45
C VAL A 577 23.53 16.96 -8.16
N LEU A 578 22.24 17.06 -7.87
CA LEU A 578 21.61 16.38 -6.75
C LEU A 578 21.06 15.03 -7.22
N ARG A 579 21.57 13.93 -6.62
CA ARG A 579 21.11 12.57 -6.94
C ARG A 579 20.07 12.08 -5.93
N MET A 580 18.96 11.55 -6.45
CA MET A 580 17.85 11.03 -5.66
C MET A 580 17.49 9.62 -6.14
N ASP A 581 18.04 8.62 -5.47
CA ASP A 581 17.78 7.20 -5.73
C ASP A 581 17.65 6.40 -4.42
N ALA A 582 17.46 5.08 -4.52
CA ALA A 582 17.28 4.22 -3.36
C ALA A 582 18.48 4.22 -2.39
N ASP A 583 19.67 4.52 -2.87
CA ASP A 583 20.90 4.52 -2.08
C ASP A 583 21.08 5.82 -1.29
N THR A 584 20.48 6.93 -1.77
CA THR A 584 20.56 8.27 -1.14
C THR A 584 19.40 8.57 -0.18
N VAL A 585 18.39 7.72 -0.12
CA VAL A 585 17.15 7.89 0.67
C VAL A 585 17.36 7.88 2.19
N SER A 586 18.51 7.46 2.69
CA SER A 586 18.83 7.46 4.14
C SER A 586 18.73 8.85 4.81
N VAL A 587 18.80 9.94 4.04
CA VAL A 587 18.69 11.34 4.52
C VAL A 587 17.22 11.82 4.56
N GLY A 588 16.28 11.09 3.93
CA GLY A 588 14.88 11.49 3.81
C GLY A 588 14.60 12.28 2.52
N HIS A 589 13.59 11.83 1.77
CA HIS A 589 13.22 12.46 0.49
C HIS A 589 12.90 13.95 0.60
N GLU A 590 12.19 14.34 1.65
CA GLU A 590 11.75 15.73 1.87
C GLU A 590 12.93 16.68 2.02
N ALA A 591 13.96 16.25 2.74
CA ALA A 591 15.15 17.08 2.97
C ALA A 591 15.89 17.36 1.65
N LEU A 592 16.06 16.34 0.81
CA LEU A 592 16.72 16.47 -0.50
C LEU A 592 15.92 17.38 -1.45
N LEU A 593 14.60 17.26 -1.47
CA LEU A 593 13.75 18.11 -2.33
C LEU A 593 13.75 19.56 -1.88
N LYS A 594 13.72 19.78 -0.56
CA LYS A 594 13.84 21.11 0.02
C LYS A 594 15.20 21.72 -0.29
N GLU A 595 16.27 20.94 -0.19
CA GLU A 595 17.62 21.36 -0.55
C GLU A 595 17.71 21.74 -2.02
N PHE A 596 17.12 20.94 -2.95
CA PHE A 596 17.05 21.24 -4.36
C PHE A 596 16.36 22.59 -4.65
N GLU A 597 15.24 22.83 -3.96
CA GLU A 597 14.46 24.07 -4.13
C GLU A 597 15.17 25.28 -3.51
N GLU A 598 15.61 25.19 -2.24
CA GLU A 598 16.19 26.33 -1.50
C GLU A 598 17.55 26.76 -2.04
N ARG A 599 18.42 25.81 -2.43
CA ARG A 599 19.74 26.07 -2.98
C ARG A 599 19.74 26.31 -4.49
N GLN A 600 18.59 26.18 -5.14
CA GLN A 600 18.46 26.31 -6.60
C GLN A 600 19.48 25.46 -7.36
N ILE A 601 19.66 24.19 -6.93
CA ILE A 601 20.60 23.26 -7.56
C ILE A 601 20.21 23.05 -9.02
N PRO A 602 21.14 23.18 -10.00
CA PRO A 602 20.80 23.19 -11.42
C PRO A 602 20.20 21.89 -11.94
N ILE A 603 20.66 20.72 -11.46
CA ILE A 603 20.27 19.41 -11.98
C ILE A 603 19.83 18.51 -10.84
N LEU A 604 18.59 17.99 -10.93
CA LEU A 604 18.08 16.88 -10.13
C LEU A 604 18.09 15.61 -10.97
N LEU A 605 18.95 14.66 -10.62
CA LEU A 605 19.00 13.34 -11.25
C LEU A 605 18.29 12.32 -10.37
N GLY A 606 17.30 11.62 -10.91
CA GLY A 606 16.60 10.63 -10.08
C GLY A 606 15.81 9.59 -10.86
N THR A 607 15.25 8.67 -10.09
CA THR A 607 14.40 7.59 -10.59
C THR A 607 12.91 7.96 -10.46
N GLN A 608 12.01 6.99 -10.36
CA GLN A 608 10.56 7.23 -10.33
C GLN A 608 10.06 8.23 -9.27
N MET A 609 10.89 8.54 -8.28
CA MET A 609 10.54 9.50 -7.22
C MET A 609 10.52 10.95 -7.73
N VAL A 610 11.37 11.31 -8.67
CA VAL A 610 11.39 12.66 -9.27
C VAL A 610 10.27 12.89 -10.29
N ALA A 611 9.64 11.80 -10.75
CA ALA A 611 8.52 11.87 -11.69
C ALA A 611 7.20 12.31 -11.04
N LYS A 612 7.07 12.23 -9.69
CA LYS A 612 5.77 12.28 -9.03
C LYS A 612 5.73 13.31 -7.88
N GLY A 613 4.58 13.96 -7.72
CA GLY A 613 4.27 14.78 -6.54
C GLY A 613 5.05 16.09 -6.36
N LEU A 614 5.98 16.41 -7.26
CA LEU A 614 6.85 17.58 -7.14
C LEU A 614 6.33 18.75 -8.00
N ASP A 615 6.37 19.94 -7.44
CA ASP A 615 5.98 21.18 -8.11
C ASP A 615 7.06 22.25 -7.89
N PHE A 616 8.01 22.33 -8.81
CA PHE A 616 9.11 23.29 -8.76
C PHE A 616 8.90 24.36 -9.82
N ALA A 617 8.76 25.59 -9.41
CA ALA A 617 8.49 26.74 -10.31
C ALA A 617 9.63 27.01 -11.30
N ASN A 618 10.88 26.73 -10.93
CA ASN A 618 12.07 27.02 -11.75
C ASN A 618 12.51 25.83 -12.62
N VAL A 619 11.79 24.67 -12.59
CA VAL A 619 12.09 23.54 -13.46
C VAL A 619 11.46 23.76 -14.84
N THR A 620 12.32 24.06 -15.83
CA THR A 620 11.91 24.32 -17.22
C THR A 620 12.32 23.22 -18.19
N LEU A 621 13.30 22.37 -17.82
CA LEU A 621 13.75 21.25 -18.64
C LEU A 621 13.58 19.91 -17.96
N VAL A 622 13.07 18.94 -18.70
CA VAL A 622 13.02 17.54 -18.29
C VAL A 622 13.74 16.66 -19.31
N GLY A 623 14.71 15.87 -18.88
CA GLY A 623 15.39 14.86 -19.70
C GLY A 623 15.01 13.44 -19.28
N VAL A 624 14.45 12.66 -20.21
CA VAL A 624 14.25 11.21 -20.02
C VAL A 624 15.42 10.47 -20.65
N LEU A 625 16.25 9.83 -19.82
CA LEU A 625 17.54 9.26 -20.26
C LEU A 625 17.41 7.96 -21.06
N SER A 626 16.38 7.17 -20.83
CA SER A 626 16.05 5.98 -21.62
C SER A 626 14.56 5.65 -21.46
N ALA A 627 13.78 5.85 -22.52
CA ALA A 627 12.38 5.46 -22.55
C ALA A 627 12.20 3.95 -22.71
N ASP A 628 13.17 3.28 -23.32
CA ASP A 628 13.14 1.87 -23.71
C ASP A 628 13.05 0.92 -22.52
N LEU A 629 13.63 1.27 -21.37
CA LEU A 629 13.71 0.41 -20.19
C LEU A 629 12.34 0.01 -19.61
N SER A 630 11.32 0.83 -19.77
CA SER A 630 9.97 0.55 -19.29
C SER A 630 9.08 -0.10 -20.35
N LEU A 631 9.40 0.13 -21.62
CA LEU A 631 8.58 -0.29 -22.75
C LEU A 631 8.67 -1.82 -22.97
N TYR A 632 9.86 -2.38 -22.80
CA TYR A 632 10.15 -3.78 -23.14
C TYR A 632 10.06 -4.74 -21.95
N VAL A 633 9.23 -4.43 -20.96
CA VAL A 633 8.95 -5.34 -19.84
C VAL A 633 7.95 -6.42 -20.26
N ASP A 634 8.16 -7.66 -19.82
CA ASP A 634 7.26 -8.80 -20.05
C ASP A 634 5.97 -8.66 -19.22
N HIS A 635 5.11 -7.70 -19.62
CA HIS A 635 3.80 -7.48 -19.01
C HIS A 635 2.88 -6.71 -19.96
N TYR A 636 1.58 -7.10 -20.06
CA TYR A 636 0.62 -6.46 -20.96
C TYR A 636 0.43 -4.95 -20.70
N ARG A 637 0.69 -4.46 -19.50
CA ARG A 637 0.63 -3.01 -19.16
C ARG A 637 1.93 -2.26 -19.41
N ALA A 638 2.95 -2.86 -20.04
CA ALA A 638 4.24 -2.20 -20.22
C ALA A 638 4.11 -0.91 -21.04
N ALA A 639 3.37 -0.98 -22.15
CA ALA A 639 3.07 0.18 -22.99
C ALA A 639 2.34 1.29 -22.23
N GLU A 640 1.25 0.95 -21.54
CA GLU A 640 0.47 1.89 -20.72
C GLU A 640 1.31 2.55 -19.62
N ARG A 641 2.11 1.76 -18.92
CA ARG A 641 3.02 2.29 -17.89
C ARG A 641 4.05 3.25 -18.45
N THR A 642 4.60 2.91 -19.61
CA THR A 642 5.60 3.76 -20.25
C THR A 642 4.97 5.07 -20.70
N PHE A 643 3.81 5.01 -21.34
CA PHE A 643 3.04 6.20 -21.71
C PHE A 643 2.76 7.09 -20.51
N ASN A 644 2.18 6.53 -19.44
CA ASN A 644 1.84 7.24 -18.22
C ASN A 644 3.07 7.89 -17.58
N LEU A 645 4.17 7.15 -17.49
CA LEU A 645 5.40 7.63 -16.90
C LEU A 645 6.01 8.77 -17.70
N LEU A 646 6.13 8.63 -19.02
CA LEU A 646 6.67 9.66 -19.89
C LEU A 646 5.83 10.94 -19.84
N THR A 647 4.50 10.81 -19.94
CA THR A 647 3.57 11.95 -19.85
C THR A 647 3.64 12.65 -18.48
N GLN A 648 3.73 11.89 -17.38
CA GLN A 648 3.87 12.48 -16.04
C GLN A 648 5.19 13.25 -15.86
N VAL A 649 6.30 12.67 -16.34
CA VAL A 649 7.64 13.27 -16.26
C VAL A 649 7.72 14.53 -17.12
N VAL A 650 7.30 14.45 -18.36
CA VAL A 650 7.22 15.60 -19.29
C VAL A 650 6.37 16.73 -18.69
N GLY A 651 5.23 16.37 -18.09
CA GLY A 651 4.32 17.31 -17.44
C GLY A 651 4.89 18.05 -16.22
N ARG A 652 6.13 17.74 -15.77
CA ARG A 652 6.83 18.50 -14.71
C ARG A 652 7.48 19.77 -15.22
N ALA A 653 7.85 19.84 -16.49
CA ALA A 653 8.45 21.03 -17.06
C ALA A 653 7.45 22.19 -17.22
N GLY A 654 7.87 23.41 -16.90
CA GLY A 654 7.11 24.63 -17.15
C GLY A 654 5.84 24.79 -16.31
N ARG A 655 5.87 24.44 -15.03
CA ARG A 655 4.77 24.70 -14.10
C ARG A 655 4.76 26.11 -13.55
N GLY A 656 5.92 26.75 -13.49
CA GLY A 656 6.08 28.15 -13.15
C GLY A 656 5.68 29.11 -14.29
N ASP A 657 6.35 30.26 -14.38
CA ASP A 657 6.03 31.31 -15.35
C ASP A 657 6.72 31.12 -16.70
N LYS A 658 7.61 30.13 -16.84
CA LYS A 658 8.41 29.89 -18.03
C LYS A 658 7.86 28.71 -18.83
N ALA A 659 8.09 28.69 -20.14
CA ALA A 659 7.73 27.57 -21.01
C ALA A 659 8.58 26.34 -20.70
N GLY A 660 7.92 25.16 -20.61
CA GLY A 660 8.58 23.88 -20.36
C GLY A 660 9.10 23.24 -21.64
N ARG A 661 10.24 22.54 -21.54
CA ARG A 661 10.83 21.73 -22.61
C ARG A 661 11.14 20.33 -22.07
N ALA A 662 11.09 19.34 -22.95
CA ALA A 662 11.46 17.98 -22.59
C ALA A 662 12.26 17.31 -23.72
N VAL A 663 13.22 16.46 -23.35
CA VAL A 663 13.98 15.62 -24.29
C VAL A 663 13.78 14.15 -23.86
N ILE A 664 13.24 13.33 -24.77
CA ILE A 664 13.07 11.89 -24.57
C ILE A 664 14.12 11.16 -25.40
N GLN A 665 15.04 10.46 -24.74
CA GLN A 665 16.07 9.66 -25.40
C GLN A 665 15.62 8.20 -25.56
N THR A 666 15.75 7.65 -26.76
CA THR A 666 15.33 6.27 -27.08
C THR A 666 16.13 5.68 -28.24
N TYR A 667 16.22 4.35 -28.27
CA TYR A 667 16.72 3.57 -29.43
C TYR A 667 15.62 3.23 -30.43
N THR A 668 14.35 3.52 -30.11
CA THR A 668 13.18 3.24 -30.95
C THR A 668 12.29 4.47 -31.08
N PRO A 669 12.79 5.58 -31.70
CA PRO A 669 12.02 6.82 -31.79
C PRO A 669 10.73 6.71 -32.62
N GLU A 670 10.62 5.71 -33.48
CA GLU A 670 9.42 5.38 -34.26
C GLU A 670 8.34 4.62 -33.49
N ASN A 671 8.59 4.23 -32.22
CA ASN A 671 7.63 3.49 -31.42
C ASN A 671 6.40 4.35 -31.11
N ASP A 672 5.20 3.85 -31.43
CA ASP A 672 3.93 4.57 -31.31
C ASP A 672 3.66 5.05 -29.88
N VAL A 673 4.06 4.28 -28.84
CA VAL A 673 3.88 4.67 -27.44
C VAL A 673 4.73 5.89 -27.08
N ILE A 674 5.98 5.93 -27.57
CA ILE A 674 6.90 7.04 -27.35
C ILE A 674 6.43 8.28 -28.11
N GLN A 675 5.97 8.11 -29.34
CA GLN A 675 5.42 9.19 -30.16
C GLN A 675 4.15 9.79 -29.54
N ALA A 676 3.22 8.94 -29.12
CA ALA A 676 2.01 9.37 -28.43
C ALA A 676 2.30 10.09 -27.11
N ALA A 677 3.27 9.60 -26.33
CA ALA A 677 3.70 10.24 -25.08
C ALA A 677 4.36 11.60 -25.31
N ALA A 678 5.18 11.72 -26.36
CA ALA A 678 5.79 12.98 -26.76
C ALA A 678 4.76 14.02 -27.23
N ALA A 679 3.74 13.57 -27.97
CA ALA A 679 2.60 14.39 -28.36
C ALA A 679 1.59 14.64 -27.22
N GLN A 680 1.74 13.95 -26.09
CA GLN A 680 0.78 13.92 -24.98
C GLN A 680 -0.63 13.52 -25.44
N ASP A 681 -0.71 12.67 -26.46
CA ASP A 681 -1.94 12.17 -27.08
C ASP A 681 -2.39 10.87 -26.40
N TYR A 682 -3.16 11.02 -25.33
CA TYR A 682 -3.75 9.87 -24.63
C TYR A 682 -4.78 9.13 -25.52
N GLN A 683 -5.58 9.84 -26.33
CA GLN A 683 -6.60 9.22 -27.15
C GLN A 683 -5.99 8.31 -28.20
N GLY A 684 -4.99 8.80 -28.96
CA GLY A 684 -4.29 7.99 -29.94
C GLY A 684 -3.60 6.78 -29.34
N PHE A 685 -2.96 6.96 -28.17
CA PHE A 685 -2.40 5.83 -27.40
C PHE A 685 -3.49 4.79 -27.05
N TYR A 686 -4.62 5.24 -26.47
CA TYR A 686 -5.69 4.35 -26.04
C TYR A 686 -6.28 3.56 -27.21
N ASP A 687 -6.54 4.20 -28.34
CA ASP A 687 -7.15 3.55 -29.51
C ASP A 687 -6.25 2.43 -30.07
N ALA A 688 -4.94 2.65 -30.12
CA ALA A 688 -3.98 1.63 -30.51
C ALA A 688 -3.90 0.49 -29.47
N GLU A 689 -3.76 0.82 -28.18
CA GLU A 689 -3.59 -0.16 -27.12
C GLU A 689 -4.84 -1.03 -26.91
N ILE A 690 -6.05 -0.46 -26.94
CA ILE A 690 -7.28 -1.22 -26.75
C ILE A 690 -7.52 -2.23 -27.89
N ALA A 691 -7.12 -1.89 -29.11
CA ALA A 691 -7.18 -2.80 -30.25
C ALA A 691 -6.25 -4.01 -30.05
N LEU A 692 -5.02 -3.79 -29.58
CA LEU A 692 -4.07 -4.86 -29.27
C LEU A 692 -4.58 -5.75 -28.12
N ARG A 693 -5.12 -5.17 -27.05
CA ARG A 693 -5.66 -5.92 -25.92
C ARG A 693 -6.86 -6.78 -26.32
N ARG A 694 -7.68 -6.30 -27.23
CA ARG A 694 -8.78 -7.09 -27.77
C ARG A 694 -8.29 -8.34 -28.52
N LEU A 695 -7.25 -8.20 -29.33
CA LEU A 695 -6.63 -9.32 -30.05
C LEU A 695 -6.00 -10.34 -29.10
N ARG A 696 -5.31 -9.87 -28.06
CA ARG A 696 -4.62 -10.71 -27.08
C ARG A 696 -5.52 -11.26 -25.97
N GLN A 697 -6.76 -10.81 -25.89
CA GLN A 697 -7.68 -11.08 -24.78
C GLN A 697 -7.08 -10.64 -23.43
N ASP A 698 -6.36 -9.52 -23.43
CA ASP A 698 -5.87 -8.87 -22.22
C ASP A 698 -6.99 -8.03 -21.56
N PRO A 699 -6.87 -7.64 -20.27
CA PRO A 699 -7.83 -6.74 -19.63
C PRO A 699 -8.05 -5.44 -20.44
N PRO A 700 -9.32 -5.00 -20.65
CA PRO A 700 -10.57 -5.38 -19.98
C PRO A 700 -11.33 -6.55 -20.60
N PHE A 701 -10.82 -7.23 -21.62
CA PHE A 701 -11.56 -8.32 -22.32
C PHE A 701 -11.56 -9.63 -21.54
N ALA A 702 -10.44 -9.98 -20.89
CA ALA A 702 -10.35 -11.04 -19.89
C ALA A 702 -9.50 -10.57 -18.72
N ASP A 703 -9.80 -11.04 -17.51
CA ASP A 703 -8.94 -10.85 -16.33
C ASP A 703 -7.84 -11.91 -16.31
N GLN A 704 -6.71 -11.61 -15.69
CA GLN A 704 -5.55 -12.50 -15.61
C GLN A 704 -5.36 -13.00 -14.17
N PHE A 705 -5.55 -14.29 -13.96
CA PHE A 705 -5.23 -14.93 -12.68
C PHE A 705 -3.85 -15.60 -12.77
N THR A 706 -2.96 -15.24 -11.87
CA THR A 706 -1.65 -15.88 -11.74
C THR A 706 -1.68 -16.87 -10.59
N VAL A 707 -1.69 -18.17 -10.92
CA VAL A 707 -1.58 -19.25 -9.94
C VAL A 707 -0.11 -19.58 -9.76
N THR A 708 0.44 -19.38 -8.57
CA THR A 708 1.84 -19.62 -8.27
C THR A 708 1.99 -20.78 -7.30
N VAL A 709 2.91 -21.71 -7.62
CA VAL A 709 3.35 -22.78 -6.72
C VAL A 709 4.78 -22.54 -6.33
N THR A 710 5.06 -22.68 -5.03
CA THR A 710 6.40 -22.47 -4.49
C THR A 710 6.85 -23.64 -3.62
N GLY A 711 8.16 -23.89 -3.53
CA GLY A 711 8.72 -24.94 -2.69
C GLY A 711 10.25 -24.97 -2.68
N PRO A 712 10.85 -25.70 -1.72
CA PRO A 712 12.31 -25.74 -1.57
C PRO A 712 13.03 -26.49 -2.69
N GLU A 713 12.33 -27.39 -3.39
CA GLU A 713 12.87 -28.20 -4.46
C GLU A 713 12.14 -27.93 -5.78
N GLU A 714 12.87 -27.79 -6.89
CA GLU A 714 12.32 -27.41 -8.19
C GLU A 714 11.43 -28.48 -8.82
N THR A 715 11.88 -29.74 -8.79
CA THR A 715 11.16 -30.84 -9.46
C THR A 715 9.76 -31.09 -8.91
N PRO A 716 9.51 -31.14 -7.58
CA PRO A 716 8.16 -31.23 -7.04
C PRO A 716 7.28 -30.01 -7.41
N VAL A 717 7.83 -28.80 -7.42
CA VAL A 717 7.11 -27.57 -7.81
C VAL A 717 6.65 -27.66 -9.26
N ARG A 718 7.55 -28.02 -10.18
CA ARG A 718 7.24 -28.19 -11.63
C ARG A 718 6.18 -29.27 -11.86
N ARG A 719 6.29 -30.41 -11.18
CA ARG A 719 5.30 -31.49 -11.29
C ARG A 719 3.94 -31.04 -10.78
N ALA A 720 3.90 -30.38 -9.65
CA ALA A 720 2.66 -29.95 -9.04
C ALA A 720 1.92 -28.89 -9.87
N ILE A 721 2.65 -27.92 -10.44
CA ILE A 721 2.03 -26.89 -11.28
C ILE A 721 1.59 -27.46 -12.64
N GLU A 722 2.28 -28.44 -13.19
CA GLU A 722 1.85 -29.13 -14.43
C GLU A 722 0.55 -29.93 -14.22
N LEU A 723 0.40 -30.59 -13.06
CA LEU A 723 -0.86 -31.25 -12.68
C LEU A 723 -2.00 -30.26 -12.52
N LEU A 724 -1.74 -29.07 -11.97
CA LEU A 724 -2.73 -27.98 -11.90
C LEU A 724 -3.13 -27.50 -13.28
N ARG A 725 -2.16 -27.28 -14.20
CA ARG A 725 -2.43 -26.90 -15.58
C ARG A 725 -3.38 -27.88 -16.26
N GLN A 726 -3.09 -29.17 -16.16
CA GLN A 726 -3.92 -30.24 -16.75
C GLN A 726 -5.31 -30.26 -16.09
N GLY A 727 -5.36 -30.19 -14.75
CA GLY A 727 -6.61 -30.21 -14.01
C GLY A 727 -7.52 -29.03 -14.33
N ILE A 728 -7.01 -27.81 -14.27
CA ILE A 728 -7.77 -26.59 -14.58
C ILE A 728 -8.19 -26.60 -16.06
N GLY A 729 -7.26 -26.93 -16.98
CA GLY A 729 -7.56 -26.98 -18.40
C GLY A 729 -8.59 -28.04 -18.79
N ASN A 730 -8.61 -29.20 -18.12
CA ASN A 730 -9.63 -30.23 -18.31
C ASN A 730 -10.99 -29.82 -17.72
N ALA A 731 -10.98 -29.16 -16.56
CA ALA A 731 -12.21 -28.66 -15.94
C ALA A 731 -12.84 -27.53 -16.75
N ALA A 732 -12.02 -26.63 -17.30
CA ALA A 732 -12.46 -25.52 -18.15
C ALA A 732 -13.21 -25.97 -19.43
N LYS A 733 -13.03 -27.22 -19.86
CA LYS A 733 -13.71 -27.81 -21.03
C LYS A 733 -15.02 -28.53 -20.70
N LYS A 734 -15.42 -28.57 -19.43
CA LYS A 734 -16.59 -29.29 -18.95
C LYS A 734 -17.61 -28.34 -18.32
N PRO A 735 -18.94 -28.69 -18.41
CA PRO A 735 -19.94 -27.94 -17.65
C PRO A 735 -19.66 -27.91 -16.14
N PRO A 736 -19.90 -26.81 -15.45
CA PRO A 736 -20.48 -25.54 -15.94
C PRO A 736 -19.45 -24.50 -16.45
N TYR A 737 -18.20 -24.88 -16.70
CA TYR A 737 -17.09 -23.95 -16.98
C TYR A 737 -16.77 -23.79 -18.49
N ASP A 738 -17.29 -24.67 -19.35
CA ASP A 738 -17.00 -24.72 -20.77
C ASP A 738 -17.45 -23.48 -21.56
N THR A 739 -18.41 -22.73 -21.03
CA THR A 739 -18.92 -21.49 -21.64
C THR A 739 -18.18 -20.23 -21.14
N LEU A 740 -17.27 -20.34 -20.18
CA LEU A 740 -16.61 -19.20 -19.53
C LEU A 740 -15.37 -18.70 -20.27
N GLY A 741 -14.95 -19.34 -21.37
CA GLY A 741 -13.82 -18.93 -22.18
C GLY A 741 -12.47 -18.98 -21.43
N ILE A 742 -12.34 -19.88 -20.45
CA ILE A 742 -11.13 -20.00 -19.62
C ILE A 742 -9.98 -20.57 -20.45
N GLN A 743 -8.86 -19.86 -20.47
CA GLN A 743 -7.62 -20.31 -21.09
C GLN A 743 -6.53 -20.47 -20.03
N VAL A 744 -5.66 -21.49 -20.18
CA VAL A 744 -4.56 -21.77 -19.25
C VAL A 744 -3.24 -21.75 -20.02
N ILE A 745 -2.37 -20.82 -19.67
CA ILE A 745 -1.06 -20.60 -20.32
C ILE A 745 0.05 -20.94 -19.34
N GLY A 746 1.12 -21.53 -19.84
CA GLY A 746 2.26 -21.99 -19.03
C GLY A 746 2.24 -23.52 -18.84
N PRO A 747 2.93 -24.09 -17.79
CA PRO A 747 3.59 -23.37 -16.73
C PRO A 747 4.88 -22.66 -17.15
N ALA A 748 5.19 -21.56 -16.50
CA ALA A 748 6.42 -20.82 -16.68
C ALA A 748 7.11 -20.56 -15.33
N PRO A 749 8.44 -20.47 -15.29
CA PRO A 749 9.12 -19.98 -14.09
C PRO A 749 8.73 -18.52 -13.82
N ALA A 750 8.63 -18.14 -12.54
CA ALA A 750 8.42 -16.74 -12.18
C ALA A 750 9.62 -15.86 -12.63
N PRO A 751 9.46 -14.52 -12.79
CA PRO A 751 10.54 -13.62 -13.20
C PRO A 751 11.80 -13.75 -12.33
N VAL A 752 11.62 -14.02 -11.03
CA VAL A 752 12.68 -14.47 -10.13
C VAL A 752 12.38 -15.90 -9.73
N VAL A 753 13.04 -16.84 -10.37
CA VAL A 753 12.77 -18.29 -10.23
C VAL A 753 13.01 -18.82 -8.82
N LYS A 754 14.01 -18.27 -8.11
CA LYS A 754 14.39 -18.69 -6.77
C LYS A 754 14.63 -17.49 -5.86
N VAL A 755 13.92 -17.43 -4.75
CA VAL A 755 14.06 -16.40 -3.72
C VAL A 755 14.24 -17.08 -2.37
N ASN A 756 15.27 -16.71 -1.62
CA ASN A 756 15.58 -17.29 -0.30
C ASN A 756 15.53 -18.83 -0.26
N GLY A 757 16.06 -19.46 -1.29
CA GLY A 757 16.09 -20.94 -1.39
C GLY A 757 14.80 -21.58 -1.91
N VAL A 758 13.74 -20.82 -2.17
CA VAL A 758 12.41 -21.29 -2.58
C VAL A 758 12.23 -21.08 -4.08
N TYR A 759 11.94 -22.17 -4.82
CA TYR A 759 11.61 -22.12 -6.25
C TYR A 759 10.18 -21.69 -6.48
N ARG A 760 9.92 -20.96 -7.59
CA ARG A 760 8.64 -20.35 -7.93
C ARG A 760 8.30 -20.62 -9.39
N TYR A 761 7.14 -21.27 -9.62
CA TYR A 761 6.56 -21.50 -10.95
C TYR A 761 5.12 -21.00 -10.98
N ARG A 762 4.69 -20.53 -12.15
CA ARG A 762 3.36 -19.92 -12.30
C ARG A 762 2.58 -20.45 -13.50
N LEU A 763 1.26 -20.41 -13.40
CA LEU A 763 0.30 -20.53 -14.49
C LEU A 763 -0.45 -19.22 -14.65
N LEU A 764 -0.67 -18.82 -15.87
CA LEU A 764 -1.59 -17.75 -16.19
C LEU A 764 -2.93 -18.35 -16.61
N VAL A 765 -4.01 -17.94 -15.96
CA VAL A 765 -5.37 -18.33 -16.29
C VAL A 765 -6.13 -17.09 -16.72
N LEU A 766 -6.53 -17.05 -18.01
CA LEU A 766 -7.32 -15.97 -18.59
C LEU A 766 -8.80 -16.31 -18.47
N GLY A 767 -9.62 -15.34 -18.07
CA GLY A 767 -11.07 -15.51 -17.98
C GLY A 767 -11.71 -14.36 -17.22
N LYS A 768 -12.99 -14.10 -17.41
CA LYS A 768 -13.70 -13.06 -16.64
C LYS A 768 -13.70 -13.38 -15.15
N ASN A 769 -13.39 -12.40 -14.29
CA ASN A 769 -13.37 -12.56 -12.84
C ASN A 769 -14.79 -12.68 -12.24
N THR A 770 -15.46 -13.76 -12.60
CA THR A 770 -16.81 -14.12 -12.13
C THR A 770 -16.74 -15.09 -10.95
N ALA A 771 -17.85 -15.24 -10.22
CA ALA A 771 -17.91 -16.18 -9.11
C ALA A 771 -17.58 -17.64 -9.52
N PRO A 772 -18.09 -18.19 -10.65
CA PRO A 772 -17.74 -19.55 -11.07
C PRO A 772 -16.24 -19.75 -11.35
N VAL A 773 -15.57 -18.77 -11.99
CA VAL A 773 -14.12 -18.85 -12.23
C VAL A 773 -13.35 -18.86 -10.92
N ARG A 774 -13.72 -17.99 -9.96
CA ARG A 774 -13.09 -17.98 -8.63
C ARG A 774 -13.33 -19.28 -7.86
N GLU A 775 -14.54 -19.84 -7.94
CA GLU A 775 -14.87 -21.12 -7.29
C GLU A 775 -14.06 -22.28 -7.88
N LEU A 776 -13.88 -22.31 -9.19
CA LEU A 776 -13.01 -23.29 -9.87
C LEU A 776 -11.58 -23.20 -9.31
N LEU A 777 -10.97 -22.02 -9.35
CA LEU A 777 -9.61 -21.82 -8.87
C LEU A 777 -9.47 -22.15 -7.37
N ALA A 778 -10.39 -21.66 -6.54
CA ALA A 778 -10.44 -21.97 -5.11
C ALA A 778 -10.59 -23.47 -4.83
N GLY A 779 -11.36 -24.18 -5.64
CA GLY A 779 -11.49 -25.64 -5.58
C GLY A 779 -10.15 -26.35 -5.82
N PHE A 780 -9.42 -25.95 -6.86
CA PHE A 780 -8.10 -26.49 -7.16
C PHE A 780 -7.07 -26.16 -6.07
N MET A 781 -7.09 -24.94 -5.53
CA MET A 781 -6.22 -24.56 -4.42
C MET A 781 -6.48 -25.41 -3.17
N ARG A 782 -7.74 -25.63 -2.79
CA ARG A 782 -8.12 -26.48 -1.65
C ARG A 782 -7.68 -27.94 -1.87
N ALA A 783 -7.96 -28.48 -3.06
CA ALA A 783 -7.54 -29.83 -3.42
C ALA A 783 -6.01 -29.99 -3.41
N PHE A 784 -5.26 -28.98 -3.86
CA PHE A 784 -3.81 -28.94 -3.83
C PHE A 784 -3.24 -29.09 -2.41
N VAL A 785 -3.74 -28.29 -1.47
CA VAL A 785 -3.26 -28.27 -0.07
C VAL A 785 -3.61 -29.58 0.67
N GLN A 786 -4.69 -30.26 0.28
CA GLN A 786 -5.12 -31.53 0.90
C GLN A 786 -4.24 -32.72 0.49
N ARG A 787 -3.47 -32.63 -0.61
CA ARG A 787 -2.63 -33.72 -1.09
C ARG A 787 -1.38 -33.89 -0.22
N PRO A 788 -1.09 -35.10 0.29
CA PRO A 788 0.08 -35.33 1.14
C PRO A 788 1.42 -35.00 0.45
N GLU A 789 1.51 -35.25 -0.86
CA GLU A 789 2.70 -34.95 -1.68
C GLU A 789 3.03 -33.45 -1.74
N ASN A 790 2.04 -32.58 -1.52
CA ASN A 790 2.21 -31.13 -1.57
C ASN A 790 2.52 -30.49 -0.21
N ARG A 791 2.75 -31.29 0.85
CA ARG A 791 2.89 -30.81 2.23
C ARG A 791 4.00 -29.74 2.40
N ARG A 792 5.04 -29.75 1.55
CA ARG A 792 6.14 -28.77 1.55
C ARG A 792 5.98 -27.69 0.48
N LEU A 793 4.90 -27.71 -0.27
CA LEU A 793 4.62 -26.76 -1.32
C LEU A 793 3.57 -25.77 -0.85
N HIS A 794 3.67 -24.53 -1.36
CA HIS A 794 2.68 -23.51 -1.13
C HIS A 794 2.06 -23.10 -2.46
N ILE A 795 0.77 -22.77 -2.42
CA ILE A 795 0.01 -22.27 -3.56
C ILE A 795 -0.68 -20.98 -3.19
N TYR A 796 -0.67 -20.01 -4.09
CA TYR A 796 -1.47 -18.80 -4.00
C TYR A 796 -1.90 -18.34 -5.38
N THR A 797 -2.95 -17.55 -5.42
CA THR A 797 -3.52 -16.99 -6.67
C THR A 797 -3.73 -15.49 -6.50
N ASP A 798 -3.22 -14.74 -7.44
CA ASP A 798 -3.42 -13.29 -7.56
C ASP A 798 -4.22 -13.00 -8.83
N CYS A 799 -4.99 -11.90 -8.83
CA CYS A 799 -5.71 -11.43 -10.01
C CYS A 799 -5.14 -10.08 -10.43
N ASP A 800 -4.80 -9.96 -11.71
CA ASP A 800 -4.26 -8.74 -12.35
C ASP A 800 -3.07 -8.12 -11.61
N LYS A 801 -2.33 -8.95 -10.87
CA LYS A 801 -1.15 -8.51 -10.14
C LYS A 801 -0.04 -8.19 -11.12
N MET A 802 0.59 -7.07 -10.87
CA MET A 802 1.80 -6.65 -11.54
C MET A 802 3.03 -7.17 -10.76
N ASP A 803 3.89 -7.94 -11.41
CA ASP A 803 5.18 -8.39 -10.86
C ASP A 803 6.25 -7.29 -10.88
#